data_83b785ed7b6d965a3ba6bc58ef76e80a
#
_entry.id   83b785ed7b6d965a3ba6bc58ef76e80a
#
_cell.length_a   1.000
_cell.length_b   1.000
_cell.length_c   1.000
_cell.angle_alpha   90.00
_cell.angle_beta   90.00
_cell.angle_gamma   90.00
#
_symmetry.space_group_name_H-M   'P 1'
#
loop_
_entity.id
_entity.type
_entity.pdbx_description
1 polymer ?
#
loop_
_entity_poly.entity_id
_entity_poly.type
_entity_poly.pdbx_seq_one_letter_code
_entity_poly.pdbx_strand_id
1 'polypeptide(L)'
;MKTIFSTLLILIMSLSMAQAQQQISGKLSNEGGAPIEFANIVILSNDSTFLTGTVSDLDGNFTVEKPADAHFIHISCIGYETLYKTISEINDFQKILLKNSSVELEEITVKAIAPKTTLKDGAMVTNVQGTVLAQTGSTTRMLANVPGLMKGREGGLEVIGKGSPEIYINNVKVRDMNELESLSPENIKSVEVISSPGARYAADVNAVVRITTLKPVGEGFGFDAETYFYQAFNDRSRTNQQKVNFNYRKKGFDIFGGARYAHNEKIGHIQDIYNYNHSTKLWENSNTYERREHYDYFPAHIGANYQIDDNNFVGLKYTHHTILNRDDRSWNTIDAYCEGEVYDHLETTSRETQPDDFENDLNLYYSGKLGGFSVDFNADFVYNPKTKISHNIEKSQNAEERDFEIVNDICNKLSAQKLVLGHSLLGGHIDFGGESTYTFRTDETASNAEAYVPSVKSKTTQNSIAAFAEYSYAIAQKINLKAGVRYEHIDLDYFNNGEHDKLASQVYDEFFPSFSADGMFGKFGLQLAYSEKISRPTYFAMSNATIYASRYLQQTGNPMLKPTIIRNASITASYLFIQAVASYTHRENAYLQYQMINEEHPESEILYWINTNKPTLQLQLAAQIPMGIYRPTVVFVTQKQWLDDIQSNGRTISLNHPLYVFIFNNSINLKSGWAFEFNTQTYFKNSREDFVEISRHSIAASAYIHKNFLNNSLSLEAGVDNLFLRANTDVVLYKESGYLTNNHVNDRTYNIRLKYTLNPAKSKYNGTGAGNAEKERL
;
A
#
# COMPACT_ATOMS: atom_id res chain seq x y z
N MET A 1 -36.86 12.06 39.42
CA MET A 1 -35.96 11.44 38.44
C MET A 1 -35.55 9.99 38.78
N LYS A 2 -35.30 9.59 39.99
CA LYS A 2 -34.93 8.19 40.34
C LYS A 2 -36.08 7.18 40.14
N THR A 3 -37.34 7.55 40.33
CA THR A 3 -38.51 6.70 40.14
C THR A 3 -38.89 6.47 38.66
N ILE A 4 -38.59 7.41 37.76
CA ILE A 4 -38.86 7.28 36.32
C ILE A 4 -37.81 6.34 35.67
N PHE A 5 -36.58 6.35 36.16
CA PHE A 5 -35.51 5.46 35.67
C PHE A 5 -35.75 4.00 36.08
N SER A 6 -36.26 3.76 37.27
CA SER A 6 -36.61 2.40 37.76
C SER A 6 -37.80 1.81 37.04
N THR A 7 -38.82 2.61 36.67
CA THR A 7 -39.99 2.13 35.91
C THR A 7 -39.64 1.87 34.45
N LEU A 8 -38.71 2.65 33.84
CA LEU A 8 -38.25 2.41 32.49
C LEU A 8 -37.36 1.14 32.39
N LEU A 9 -36.56 0.86 33.42
CA LEU A 9 -35.74 -0.36 33.52
C LEU A 9 -36.60 -1.62 33.70
N ILE A 10 -37.71 -1.55 34.45
CA ILE A 10 -38.66 -2.66 34.63
C ILE A 10 -39.48 -2.88 33.35
N LEU A 11 -39.81 -1.82 32.60
CA LEU A 11 -40.52 -1.91 31.32
C LEU A 11 -39.64 -2.52 30.22
N ILE A 12 -38.33 -2.28 30.24
CA ILE A 12 -37.36 -2.89 29.31
C ILE A 12 -37.13 -4.38 29.67
N MET A 13 -37.20 -4.74 30.93
CA MET A 13 -37.08 -6.15 31.36
C MET A 13 -38.35 -7.00 31.10
N SER A 14 -39.52 -6.39 30.94
CA SER A 14 -40.76 -7.13 30.68
C SER A 14 -41.06 -7.38 29.21
N LEU A 15 -40.27 -6.86 28.29
CA LEU A 15 -40.39 -7.08 26.81
C LEU A 15 -39.56 -8.27 26.30
N SER A 16 -38.85 -8.98 27.16
CA SER A 16 -38.24 -10.25 26.83
C SER A 16 -39.27 -11.39 26.93
N MET A 17 -40.30 -11.36 26.09
CA MET A 17 -41.05 -12.59 25.79
C MET A 17 -40.11 -13.49 25.02
N ALA A 18 -39.53 -14.47 25.73
CA ALA A 18 -38.82 -15.58 25.12
C ALA A 18 -39.76 -16.33 24.20
N GLN A 19 -39.69 -16.05 22.90
CA GLN A 19 -40.02 -17.08 21.92
C GLN A 19 -39.03 -18.21 22.19
N ALA A 20 -39.54 -19.39 22.54
CA ALA A 20 -38.75 -20.59 22.65
C ALA A 20 -38.26 -20.95 21.26
N GLN A 21 -37.12 -20.36 20.87
CA GLN A 21 -36.42 -20.76 19.65
C GLN A 21 -35.97 -22.20 19.83
N GLN A 22 -36.37 -23.07 18.95
CA GLN A 22 -35.85 -24.44 18.92
C GLN A 22 -34.33 -24.36 18.78
N GLN A 23 -33.61 -25.06 19.65
CA GLN A 23 -32.17 -25.16 19.62
C GLN A 23 -31.76 -26.61 19.34
N ILE A 24 -30.67 -26.77 18.59
CA ILE A 24 -29.97 -28.05 18.43
C ILE A 24 -28.76 -28.00 19.35
N SER A 25 -28.71 -28.87 20.34
CA SER A 25 -27.52 -29.04 21.18
C SER A 25 -26.93 -30.42 20.93
N GLY A 26 -25.63 -30.50 20.84
CA GLY A 26 -24.95 -31.74 20.52
C GLY A 26 -23.52 -31.81 21.03
N LYS A 27 -22.88 -32.96 20.77
CA LYS A 27 -21.49 -33.19 21.14
C LYS A 27 -20.73 -33.81 19.95
N LEU A 28 -19.58 -33.24 19.66
CA LEU A 28 -18.66 -33.72 18.62
C LEU A 28 -17.53 -34.52 19.26
N SER A 29 -17.25 -35.71 18.69
CA SER A 29 -16.11 -36.51 19.10
C SER A 29 -15.45 -37.17 17.86
N ASN A 30 -14.20 -37.57 18.00
CA ASN A 30 -13.51 -38.38 16.99
C ASN A 30 -13.80 -39.87 17.15
N GLU A 31 -13.31 -40.68 16.23
CA GLU A 31 -13.47 -42.15 16.26
C GLU A 31 -12.89 -42.80 17.54
N GLY A 32 -11.92 -42.15 18.19
CA GLY A 32 -11.36 -42.60 19.48
C GLY A 32 -12.12 -42.09 20.71
N GLY A 33 -13.25 -41.36 20.52
CA GLY A 33 -14.08 -40.81 21.60
C GLY A 33 -13.55 -39.52 22.24
N ALA A 34 -12.44 -38.96 21.77
CA ALA A 34 -11.94 -37.65 22.24
C ALA A 34 -12.84 -36.51 21.71
N PRO A 35 -13.13 -35.48 22.54
CA PRO A 35 -13.93 -34.33 22.11
C PRO A 35 -13.22 -33.54 21.01
N ILE A 36 -14.03 -32.97 20.11
CA ILE A 36 -13.53 -32.10 19.04
C ILE A 36 -13.88 -30.66 19.39
N GLU A 37 -12.87 -29.92 19.78
CA GLU A 37 -12.95 -28.52 20.14
C GLU A 37 -12.90 -27.60 18.91
N PHE A 38 -13.56 -26.46 18.98
CA PHE A 38 -13.54 -25.39 17.96
C PHE A 38 -13.97 -25.83 16.54
N ALA A 39 -14.76 -26.89 16.43
CA ALA A 39 -15.39 -27.23 15.16
C ALA A 39 -16.48 -26.22 14.81
N ASN A 40 -16.59 -25.85 13.56
CA ASN A 40 -17.67 -25.00 13.07
C ASN A 40 -18.91 -25.81 12.77
N ILE A 41 -20.05 -25.38 13.31
CA ILE A 41 -21.37 -25.94 13.09
C ILE A 41 -22.24 -24.88 12.41
N VAL A 42 -22.67 -25.14 11.19
CA VAL A 42 -23.44 -24.22 10.34
C VAL A 42 -24.78 -24.88 9.97
N ILE A 43 -25.86 -24.14 10.12
CA ILE A 43 -27.21 -24.57 9.71
C ILE A 43 -27.56 -23.84 8.39
N LEU A 44 -28.00 -24.62 7.42
CA LEU A 44 -28.34 -24.14 6.08
C LEU A 44 -29.82 -24.42 5.77
N SER A 45 -30.41 -23.59 4.91
CA SER A 45 -31.73 -23.83 4.32
C SER A 45 -31.70 -24.92 3.26
N ASN A 46 -32.86 -25.25 2.68
CA ASN A 46 -32.97 -26.26 1.62
C ASN A 46 -32.22 -25.89 0.33
N ASP A 47 -32.02 -24.62 0.06
CA ASP A 47 -31.22 -24.11 -1.06
C ASP A 47 -29.74 -23.88 -0.70
N SER A 48 -29.29 -24.44 0.42
CA SER A 48 -27.92 -24.29 0.96
C SER A 48 -27.53 -22.85 1.36
N THR A 49 -28.53 -21.97 1.57
CA THR A 49 -28.28 -20.63 2.10
C THR A 49 -27.99 -20.71 3.61
N PHE A 50 -27.02 -19.96 4.08
CA PHE A 50 -26.66 -19.87 5.50
C PHE A 50 -27.82 -19.28 6.33
N LEU A 51 -28.16 -19.94 7.44
CA LEU A 51 -29.18 -19.47 8.38
C LEU A 51 -28.58 -19.07 9.73
N THR A 52 -27.77 -19.92 10.33
CA THR A 52 -27.13 -19.68 11.63
C THR A 52 -25.92 -20.59 11.83
N GLY A 53 -25.06 -20.34 12.81
CA GLY A 53 -23.94 -21.17 13.14
C GLY A 53 -23.40 -20.96 14.55
N THR A 54 -22.56 -21.90 15.00
CA THR A 54 -21.89 -21.89 16.30
C THR A 54 -20.55 -22.63 16.21
N VAL A 55 -19.80 -22.67 17.31
CA VAL A 55 -18.53 -23.40 17.42
C VAL A 55 -18.61 -24.33 18.65
N SER A 56 -18.02 -25.53 18.55
CA SER A 56 -17.94 -26.43 19.71
C SER A 56 -16.97 -25.90 20.77
N ASP A 57 -17.31 -26.15 22.05
CA ASP A 57 -16.46 -25.82 23.19
C ASP A 57 -15.30 -26.81 23.37
N LEU A 58 -14.49 -26.64 24.43
CA LEU A 58 -13.35 -27.50 24.75
C LEU A 58 -13.74 -28.97 25.01
N ASP A 59 -14.98 -29.21 25.43
CA ASP A 59 -15.52 -30.54 25.67
C ASP A 59 -16.25 -31.12 24.46
N GLY A 60 -16.21 -30.41 23.31
CA GLY A 60 -16.85 -30.77 22.05
C GLY A 60 -18.35 -30.49 22.00
N ASN A 61 -18.93 -29.82 23.03
CA ASN A 61 -20.37 -29.51 23.04
C ASN A 61 -20.65 -28.28 22.19
N PHE A 62 -21.82 -28.26 21.56
CA PHE A 62 -22.31 -27.09 20.85
C PHE A 62 -23.79 -26.88 21.04
N THR A 63 -24.24 -25.64 20.92
CA THR A 63 -25.64 -25.27 20.85
C THR A 63 -25.85 -24.25 19.79
N VAL A 64 -26.76 -24.54 18.83
CA VAL A 64 -27.07 -23.68 17.70
C VAL A 64 -28.58 -23.49 17.57
N GLU A 65 -29.03 -22.31 17.21
CA GLU A 65 -30.44 -22.02 16.92
C GLU A 65 -30.92 -22.85 15.72
N LYS A 66 -32.16 -23.34 15.77
CA LYS A 66 -32.80 -24.03 14.65
C LYS A 66 -33.89 -23.13 14.07
N PRO A 67 -33.61 -22.31 13.06
CA PRO A 67 -34.61 -21.57 12.31
C PRO A 67 -35.67 -22.49 11.70
N ALA A 68 -36.84 -21.95 11.39
CA ALA A 68 -37.94 -22.73 10.79
C ALA A 68 -37.57 -23.38 9.45
N ASP A 69 -36.71 -22.70 8.67
CA ASP A 69 -36.23 -23.14 7.35
C ASP A 69 -34.93 -23.98 7.42
N ALA A 70 -34.51 -24.38 8.62
CA ALA A 70 -33.33 -25.22 8.82
C ALA A 70 -33.47 -26.58 8.17
N HIS A 71 -32.60 -26.91 7.21
CA HIS A 71 -32.63 -28.13 6.45
C HIS A 71 -31.34 -28.95 6.55
N PHE A 72 -30.19 -28.33 6.35
CA PHE A 72 -28.88 -28.98 6.42
C PHE A 72 -28.06 -28.49 7.61
N ILE A 73 -27.22 -29.40 8.12
CA ILE A 73 -26.15 -29.11 9.05
C ILE A 73 -24.80 -29.40 8.38
N HIS A 74 -23.89 -28.47 8.46
CA HIS A 74 -22.54 -28.55 7.96
C HIS A 74 -21.57 -28.37 9.11
N ILE A 75 -20.78 -29.40 9.40
CA ILE A 75 -19.79 -29.41 10.49
C ILE A 75 -18.41 -29.58 9.89
N SER A 76 -17.51 -28.65 10.19
CA SER A 76 -16.12 -28.71 9.73
C SER A 76 -15.13 -28.46 10.86
N CYS A 77 -14.10 -29.27 10.93
CA CYS A 77 -12.97 -29.12 11.85
C CYS A 77 -11.69 -29.61 11.17
N ILE A 78 -10.56 -29.03 11.54
CA ILE A 78 -9.26 -29.40 10.98
C ILE A 78 -8.86 -30.80 11.43
N GLY A 79 -8.32 -31.57 10.48
CA GLY A 79 -7.93 -32.94 10.72
C GLY A 79 -9.10 -33.94 10.66
N TYR A 80 -10.30 -33.45 10.33
CA TYR A 80 -11.50 -34.28 10.25
C TYR A 80 -12.22 -34.12 8.92
N GLU A 81 -12.90 -35.19 8.46
CA GLU A 81 -13.78 -35.12 7.30
C GLU A 81 -14.96 -34.19 7.61
N THR A 82 -15.28 -33.32 6.65
CA THR A 82 -16.43 -32.43 6.76
C THR A 82 -17.74 -33.24 6.74
N LEU A 83 -18.60 -33.03 7.75
CA LEU A 83 -19.92 -33.59 7.81
C LEU A 83 -20.94 -32.67 7.17
N TYR A 84 -21.62 -33.11 6.12
CA TYR A 84 -22.73 -32.40 5.48
C TYR A 84 -23.93 -33.36 5.42
N LYS A 85 -24.99 -33.06 6.17
CA LYS A 85 -26.17 -33.90 6.26
C LYS A 85 -27.44 -33.09 6.40
N THR A 86 -28.57 -33.69 6.06
CA THR A 86 -29.88 -33.15 6.47
C THR A 86 -30.03 -33.28 7.98
N ILE A 87 -30.63 -32.28 8.63
CA ILE A 87 -30.84 -32.29 10.09
C ILE A 87 -31.68 -33.53 10.50
N SER A 88 -32.58 -33.97 9.64
CA SER A 88 -33.40 -35.16 9.87
C SER A 88 -32.65 -36.48 9.80
N GLU A 89 -31.48 -36.54 9.19
CA GLU A 89 -30.63 -37.73 9.11
C GLU A 89 -29.75 -37.95 10.33
N ILE A 90 -29.69 -36.97 11.22
CA ILE A 90 -28.93 -37.10 12.47
C ILE A 90 -29.83 -37.60 13.57
N ASN A 91 -29.69 -38.89 13.88
CA ASN A 91 -30.50 -39.56 14.89
C ASN A 91 -30.17 -39.17 16.33
N ASP A 92 -28.90 -38.81 16.58
CA ASP A 92 -28.43 -38.42 17.92
C ASP A 92 -27.36 -37.33 17.84
N PHE A 93 -27.72 -36.10 18.15
CA PHE A 93 -26.80 -34.97 18.17
C PHE A 93 -25.76 -35.06 19.30
N GLN A 94 -25.98 -35.88 20.33
CA GLN A 94 -25.02 -36.08 21.43
C GLN A 94 -23.88 -37.05 21.04
N LYS A 95 -23.96 -37.69 19.87
CA LYS A 95 -22.96 -38.63 19.37
C LYS A 95 -22.58 -38.39 17.92
N ILE A 96 -22.26 -37.16 17.58
CA ILE A 96 -21.75 -36.84 16.24
C ILE A 96 -20.27 -37.20 16.19
N LEU A 97 -19.95 -38.20 15.39
CA LEU A 97 -18.57 -38.63 15.14
C LEU A 97 -18.06 -38.01 13.84
N LEU A 98 -16.95 -37.28 13.96
CA LEU A 98 -16.19 -36.88 12.77
C LEU A 98 -15.04 -37.87 12.56
N LYS A 99 -14.92 -38.37 11.34
CA LYS A 99 -13.80 -39.23 10.96
C LYS A 99 -12.54 -38.43 10.80
N ASN A 100 -11.41 -39.02 11.20
CA ASN A 100 -10.13 -38.40 10.91
C ASN A 100 -9.96 -38.32 9.38
N SER A 101 -9.60 -37.15 8.89
CA SER A 101 -9.24 -36.99 7.48
C SER A 101 -7.92 -37.72 7.26
N SER A 102 -7.97 -38.96 6.75
CA SER A 102 -6.77 -39.56 6.14
C SER A 102 -6.55 -38.79 4.83
N VAL A 103 -5.55 -37.94 4.82
CA VAL A 103 -5.20 -37.14 3.63
C VAL A 103 -4.61 -38.10 2.58
N GLU A 104 -5.45 -38.83 1.87
CA GLU A 104 -5.17 -39.19 0.47
C GLU A 104 -5.40 -37.89 -0.32
N LEU A 105 -4.34 -37.44 -0.98
CA LEU A 105 -4.37 -36.25 -1.87
C LEU A 105 -5.33 -36.58 -3.04
N GLU A 106 -6.63 -36.37 -2.84
CA GLU A 106 -7.55 -36.34 -3.97
C GLU A 106 -7.19 -35.13 -4.83
N GLU A 107 -6.91 -35.40 -6.08
CA GLU A 107 -6.55 -34.44 -7.11
C GLU A 107 -7.69 -33.44 -7.32
N ILE A 108 -7.61 -32.27 -6.66
CA ILE A 108 -8.55 -31.17 -6.91
C ILE A 108 -8.27 -30.63 -8.30
N THR A 109 -9.11 -31.01 -9.26
CA THR A 109 -9.05 -30.49 -10.62
C THR A 109 -9.56 -29.04 -10.63
N VAL A 110 -8.73 -28.09 -10.24
CA VAL A 110 -9.02 -26.67 -10.41
C VAL A 110 -8.83 -26.33 -11.89
N LYS A 111 -9.93 -26.21 -12.63
CA LYS A 111 -9.91 -25.61 -13.97
C LYS A 111 -9.69 -24.11 -13.81
N ALA A 112 -8.44 -23.67 -13.65
CA ALA A 112 -8.14 -22.27 -13.62
C ALA A 112 -8.49 -21.62 -14.96
N ILE A 113 -9.44 -20.66 -14.92
CA ILE A 113 -9.90 -19.90 -16.08
C ILE A 113 -8.93 -18.75 -16.32
N ALA A 114 -8.78 -18.30 -17.57
CA ALA A 114 -8.02 -17.08 -17.86
C ALA A 114 -8.64 -15.88 -17.15
N PRO A 115 -7.84 -15.00 -16.52
CA PRO A 115 -8.35 -13.73 -16.04
C PRO A 115 -9.00 -12.99 -17.21
N LYS A 116 -10.21 -12.48 -17.01
CA LYS A 116 -10.88 -11.63 -17.98
C LYS A 116 -10.81 -10.20 -17.47
N THR A 117 -10.18 -9.34 -18.24
CA THR A 117 -10.19 -7.89 -17.97
C THR A 117 -11.21 -7.23 -18.88
N THR A 118 -12.07 -6.43 -18.31
CA THR A 118 -13.11 -5.66 -19.01
C THR A 118 -13.05 -4.22 -18.55
N LEU A 119 -13.41 -3.28 -19.45
CA LEU A 119 -13.56 -1.89 -19.10
C LEU A 119 -14.99 -1.68 -18.59
N LYS A 120 -15.14 -1.15 -17.38
CA LYS A 120 -16.43 -0.91 -16.75
C LYS A 120 -16.36 0.31 -15.82
N ASP A 121 -17.27 1.25 -15.98
CA ASP A 121 -17.44 2.45 -15.12
C ASP A 121 -16.12 3.24 -14.93
N GLY A 122 -15.32 3.37 -15.99
CA GLY A 122 -14.05 4.06 -15.96
C GLY A 122 -12.89 3.27 -15.34
N ALA A 123 -13.12 2.01 -14.99
CA ALA A 123 -12.12 1.12 -14.41
C ALA A 123 -11.81 -0.08 -15.31
N MET A 124 -10.57 -0.53 -15.27
CA MET A 124 -10.20 -1.84 -15.78
C MET A 124 -10.48 -2.90 -14.71
N VAL A 125 -11.48 -3.72 -14.93
CA VAL A 125 -11.93 -4.76 -13.99
C VAL A 125 -11.37 -6.10 -14.42
N THR A 126 -10.48 -6.66 -13.62
CA THR A 126 -9.89 -7.99 -13.82
C THR A 126 -10.51 -8.97 -12.84
N ASN A 127 -11.12 -10.05 -13.35
CA ASN A 127 -11.62 -11.13 -12.52
C ASN A 127 -10.44 -11.97 -12.00
N VAL A 128 -10.40 -12.22 -10.69
CA VAL A 128 -9.37 -13.03 -10.03
C VAL A 128 -9.91 -14.39 -9.62
N GLN A 129 -11.15 -14.44 -9.13
CA GLN A 129 -11.78 -15.67 -8.66
C GLN A 129 -11.77 -16.79 -9.72
N GLY A 130 -11.27 -17.98 -9.35
CA GLY A 130 -11.19 -19.13 -10.24
C GLY A 130 -10.18 -19.00 -11.37
N THR A 131 -9.31 -17.99 -11.33
CA THR A 131 -8.25 -17.77 -12.32
C THR A 131 -6.87 -18.11 -11.76
N VAL A 132 -5.87 -18.07 -12.62
CA VAL A 132 -4.47 -18.26 -12.20
C VAL A 132 -3.97 -17.17 -11.26
N LEU A 133 -4.54 -15.97 -11.30
CA LEU A 133 -4.21 -14.91 -10.37
C LEU A 133 -4.54 -15.28 -8.93
N ALA A 134 -5.62 -16.05 -8.71
CA ALA A 134 -5.98 -16.54 -7.39
C ALA A 134 -4.99 -17.58 -6.82
N GLN A 135 -4.12 -18.14 -7.65
CA GLN A 135 -3.13 -19.16 -7.25
C GLN A 135 -1.73 -18.57 -6.99
N THR A 136 -1.56 -17.26 -7.14
CA THR A 136 -0.33 -16.56 -6.81
C THR A 136 -0.13 -16.55 -5.29
N GLY A 137 1.07 -16.80 -4.81
CA GLY A 137 1.33 -16.91 -3.37
C GLY A 137 1.31 -15.59 -2.60
N SER A 138 1.36 -14.44 -3.27
CA SER A 138 1.36 -13.10 -2.66
C SER A 138 0.40 -12.17 -3.41
N THR A 139 -0.37 -11.36 -2.65
CA THR A 139 -1.30 -10.41 -3.24
C THR A 139 -0.57 -9.29 -4.00
N THR A 140 0.55 -8.79 -3.51
CA THR A 140 1.32 -7.77 -4.23
C THR A 140 1.85 -8.31 -5.57
N ARG A 141 2.34 -9.55 -5.62
CA ARG A 141 2.75 -10.17 -6.90
C ARG A 141 1.55 -10.44 -7.81
N MET A 142 0.44 -10.89 -7.25
CA MET A 142 -0.80 -11.06 -8.01
C MET A 142 -1.21 -9.75 -8.67
N LEU A 143 -1.17 -8.64 -7.92
CA LEU A 143 -1.50 -7.32 -8.44
C LEU A 143 -0.52 -6.87 -9.53
N ALA A 144 0.79 -7.11 -9.38
CA ALA A 144 1.77 -6.79 -10.43
C ALA A 144 1.53 -7.57 -11.75
N ASN A 145 0.73 -8.64 -11.72
CA ASN A 145 0.28 -9.38 -12.88
C ASN A 145 -1.10 -8.94 -13.43
N VAL A 146 -1.74 -7.95 -12.79
CA VAL A 146 -3.00 -7.36 -13.27
C VAL A 146 -2.68 -6.31 -14.34
N PRO A 147 -3.40 -6.27 -15.47
CA PRO A 147 -3.21 -5.25 -16.49
C PRO A 147 -3.30 -3.83 -15.93
N GLY A 148 -2.36 -2.98 -16.33
CA GLY A 148 -2.26 -1.60 -15.85
C GLY A 148 -1.43 -1.43 -14.58
N LEU A 149 -1.02 -2.50 -13.93
CA LEU A 149 -0.15 -2.48 -12.75
C LEU A 149 1.25 -3.02 -13.07
N MET A 150 2.23 -2.55 -12.34
CA MET A 150 3.62 -3.03 -12.41
C MET A 150 4.31 -2.90 -11.04
N LYS A 151 5.43 -3.57 -10.89
CA LYS A 151 6.35 -3.31 -9.78
C LYS A 151 7.22 -2.10 -10.12
N GLY A 152 7.19 -1.06 -9.31
CA GLY A 152 8.03 0.12 -9.46
C GLY A 152 9.53 -0.18 -9.25
N ARG A 153 10.39 0.76 -9.61
CA ARG A 153 11.86 0.62 -9.44
C ARG A 153 12.25 0.38 -7.99
N GLU A 154 11.57 1.01 -7.07
CA GLU A 154 11.79 0.88 -5.61
C GLU A 154 11.07 -0.32 -4.99
N GLY A 155 10.39 -1.13 -5.81
CA GLY A 155 9.74 -2.37 -5.38
C GLY A 155 8.27 -2.23 -4.99
N GLY A 156 7.72 -1.01 -4.90
CA GLY A 156 6.30 -0.74 -4.65
C GLY A 156 5.40 -1.11 -5.84
N LEU A 157 4.09 -1.11 -5.62
CA LEU A 157 3.09 -1.28 -6.70
C LEU A 157 2.82 0.06 -7.36
N GLU A 158 2.83 0.10 -8.68
CA GLU A 158 2.53 1.29 -9.47
C GLU A 158 1.46 1.01 -10.52
N VAL A 159 0.60 2.01 -10.73
CA VAL A 159 -0.22 2.10 -11.94
C VAL A 159 0.63 2.76 -13.02
N ILE A 160 0.75 2.08 -14.13
CA ILE A 160 1.67 2.47 -15.21
C ILE A 160 1.38 3.91 -15.65
N GLY A 161 2.39 4.80 -15.52
CA GLY A 161 2.33 6.23 -15.84
C GLY A 161 1.61 7.13 -14.87
N LYS A 162 1.13 6.58 -13.77
CA LYS A 162 0.41 7.34 -12.73
C LYS A 162 1.13 7.32 -11.38
N GLY A 163 2.14 6.44 -11.22
CA GLY A 163 2.84 6.23 -9.96
C GLY A 163 2.08 5.31 -9.01
N SER A 164 2.36 5.42 -7.72
CA SER A 164 1.76 4.61 -6.68
C SER A 164 0.26 4.89 -6.56
N PRO A 165 -0.61 3.85 -6.61
CA PRO A 165 -2.05 4.02 -6.43
C PRO A 165 -2.45 4.03 -4.97
N GLU A 166 -3.56 4.67 -4.64
CA GLU A 166 -4.30 4.31 -3.45
C GLU A 166 -4.95 2.94 -3.62
N ILE A 167 -4.79 2.05 -2.65
CA ILE A 167 -5.33 0.70 -2.69
C ILE A 167 -6.50 0.59 -1.71
N TYR A 168 -7.60 0.03 -2.18
CA TYR A 168 -8.80 -0.20 -1.38
C TYR A 168 -9.17 -1.68 -1.39
N ILE A 169 -9.44 -2.26 -0.23
CA ILE A 169 -10.01 -3.61 -0.08
C ILE A 169 -11.45 -3.46 0.39
N ASN A 170 -12.42 -3.86 -0.44
CA ASN A 170 -13.85 -3.69 -0.17
C ASN A 170 -14.23 -2.25 0.21
N ASN A 171 -13.68 -1.26 -0.50
CA ASN A 171 -13.81 0.18 -0.28
C ASN A 171 -13.07 0.74 0.94
N VAL A 172 -12.37 -0.05 1.72
CA VAL A 172 -11.52 0.39 2.83
C VAL A 172 -10.12 0.69 2.30
N LYS A 173 -9.60 1.88 2.52
CA LYS A 173 -8.23 2.21 2.13
C LYS A 173 -7.22 1.36 2.88
N VAL A 174 -6.30 0.75 2.14
CA VAL A 174 -5.12 0.07 2.68
C VAL A 174 -4.13 1.14 3.14
N ARG A 175 -3.75 1.12 4.39
CA ARG A 175 -2.81 2.10 4.97
C ARG A 175 -1.40 1.55 5.08
N ASP A 176 -1.28 0.25 5.28
CA ASP A 176 0.00 -0.45 5.33
C ASP A 176 -0.01 -1.56 4.26
N MET A 177 1.05 -1.64 3.45
CA MET A 177 1.23 -2.71 2.47
C MET A 177 1.12 -4.11 3.11
N ASN A 178 1.30 -4.21 4.41
CA ASN A 178 1.10 -5.45 5.16
C ASN A 178 -0.38 -5.86 5.30
N GLU A 179 -1.32 -4.91 5.28
CA GLU A 179 -2.75 -5.21 5.14
C GLU A 179 -3.02 -5.92 3.81
N LEU A 180 -2.42 -5.41 2.74
CA LEU A 180 -2.50 -6.01 1.41
C LEU A 180 -1.88 -7.42 1.37
N GLU A 181 -0.70 -7.59 1.94
CA GLU A 181 -0.03 -8.89 2.04
C GLU A 181 -0.78 -9.88 2.96
N SER A 182 -1.66 -9.38 3.84
CA SER A 182 -2.51 -10.25 4.66
C SER A 182 -3.64 -10.90 3.86
N LEU A 183 -4.04 -10.28 2.78
CA LEU A 183 -5.09 -10.79 1.92
C LEU A 183 -4.53 -11.92 1.04
N SER A 184 -5.18 -13.08 1.05
CA SER A 184 -4.79 -14.17 0.14
C SER A 184 -5.42 -13.93 -1.23
N PRO A 185 -4.69 -14.11 -2.34
CA PRO A 185 -5.22 -13.95 -3.70
C PRO A 185 -6.46 -14.81 -3.99
N GLU A 186 -6.53 -16.01 -3.43
CA GLU A 186 -7.69 -16.91 -3.53
C GLU A 186 -8.99 -16.34 -2.95
N ASN A 187 -8.87 -15.37 -2.03
CA ASN A 187 -9.99 -14.65 -1.43
C ASN A 187 -10.42 -13.42 -2.21
N ILE A 188 -9.75 -13.10 -3.32
CA ILE A 188 -10.05 -11.96 -4.16
C ILE A 188 -11.02 -12.37 -5.26
N LYS A 189 -12.12 -11.62 -5.40
CA LYS A 189 -13.09 -11.77 -6.47
C LYS A 189 -12.62 -11.06 -7.73
N SER A 190 -12.26 -9.77 -7.60
CA SER A 190 -11.84 -8.92 -8.71
C SER A 190 -10.93 -7.79 -8.24
N VAL A 191 -10.15 -7.28 -9.18
CA VAL A 191 -9.32 -6.08 -9.02
C VAL A 191 -9.76 -5.07 -10.07
N GLU A 192 -9.99 -3.83 -9.64
CA GLU A 192 -10.33 -2.70 -10.49
C GLU A 192 -9.19 -1.69 -10.46
N VAL A 193 -8.65 -1.36 -11.62
CA VAL A 193 -7.62 -0.34 -11.77
C VAL A 193 -8.26 0.91 -12.37
N ILE A 194 -8.30 1.99 -11.60
CA ILE A 194 -8.85 3.29 -11.97
C ILE A 194 -7.69 4.23 -12.21
N SER A 195 -7.32 4.43 -13.46
CA SER A 195 -6.20 5.30 -13.86
C SER A 195 -6.53 6.79 -13.89
N SER A 196 -7.81 7.14 -13.72
CA SER A 196 -8.30 8.53 -13.64
C SER A 196 -9.41 8.60 -12.59
N PRO A 197 -9.05 8.61 -11.29
CA PRO A 197 -10.02 8.68 -10.22
C PRO A 197 -10.77 10.01 -10.25
N GLY A 198 -12.08 9.93 -10.03
CA GLY A 198 -12.97 11.09 -10.08
C GLY A 198 -12.89 11.99 -8.85
N ALA A 199 -13.79 12.99 -8.78
CA ALA A 199 -13.79 14.07 -7.78
C ALA A 199 -14.04 13.60 -6.33
N ARG A 200 -14.64 12.42 -6.12
CA ARG A 200 -14.88 11.83 -4.79
C ARG A 200 -13.58 11.43 -4.06
N TYR A 201 -12.51 11.19 -4.81
CA TYR A 201 -11.17 10.94 -4.25
C TYR A 201 -10.45 12.26 -3.99
N ALA A 202 -9.48 12.25 -3.09
CA ALA A 202 -8.69 13.44 -2.82
C ALA A 202 -7.93 13.91 -4.07
N ALA A 203 -7.60 15.20 -4.13
CA ALA A 203 -7.03 15.79 -5.35
C ALA A 203 -5.61 15.29 -5.66
N ASP A 204 -4.88 14.73 -4.70
CA ASP A 204 -3.55 14.14 -4.85
C ASP A 204 -3.58 12.66 -5.33
N VAL A 205 -4.73 12.02 -5.36
CA VAL A 205 -4.87 10.63 -5.79
C VAL A 205 -4.81 10.51 -7.30
N ASN A 206 -3.69 10.06 -7.84
CA ASN A 206 -3.45 9.91 -9.29
C ASN A 206 -4.02 8.62 -9.87
N ALA A 207 -4.14 7.58 -9.05
CA ALA A 207 -4.69 6.29 -9.45
C ALA A 207 -5.28 5.56 -8.24
N VAL A 208 -6.22 4.65 -8.50
CA VAL A 208 -6.86 3.84 -7.46
C VAL A 208 -6.90 2.38 -7.90
N VAL A 209 -6.58 1.48 -6.98
CA VAL A 209 -6.79 0.04 -7.12
C VAL A 209 -7.84 -0.41 -6.12
N ARG A 210 -8.98 -0.90 -6.59
CA ARG A 210 -10.03 -1.46 -5.73
C ARG A 210 -10.02 -2.97 -5.81
N ILE A 211 -9.84 -3.62 -4.69
CA ILE A 211 -9.87 -5.07 -4.54
C ILE A 211 -11.20 -5.45 -3.91
N THR A 212 -11.99 -6.24 -4.63
CA THR A 212 -13.22 -6.82 -4.10
C THR A 212 -12.92 -8.25 -3.66
N THR A 213 -13.19 -8.59 -2.40
CA THR A 213 -13.01 -9.94 -1.89
C THR A 213 -14.28 -10.77 -2.06
N LEU A 214 -14.13 -12.08 -1.97
CA LEU A 214 -15.27 -12.99 -1.83
C LEU A 214 -16.02 -12.66 -0.55
N LYS A 215 -17.35 -12.70 -0.58
CA LYS A 215 -18.15 -12.46 0.64
C LYS A 215 -17.80 -13.51 1.68
N PRO A 216 -17.60 -13.11 2.94
CA PRO A 216 -17.42 -14.07 4.02
C PRO A 216 -18.69 -14.90 4.18
N VAL A 217 -18.54 -16.21 4.24
CA VAL A 217 -19.64 -17.14 4.46
C VAL A 217 -19.65 -17.50 5.93
N GLY A 218 -20.77 -17.22 6.62
CA GLY A 218 -21.04 -17.72 7.95
C GLY A 218 -20.74 -16.77 9.12
N GLU A 219 -21.29 -17.13 10.26
CA GLU A 219 -20.95 -16.63 11.61
C GLU A 219 -19.89 -17.55 12.22
N GLY A 220 -19.18 -17.08 13.24
CA GLY A 220 -18.21 -17.85 13.98
C GLY A 220 -16.82 -17.20 14.02
N PHE A 221 -15.86 -17.99 14.42
CA PHE A 221 -14.46 -17.59 14.57
C PHE A 221 -13.66 -17.96 13.31
N GLY A 222 -12.78 -17.07 12.90
CA GLY A 222 -11.79 -17.31 11.88
C GLY A 222 -10.43 -16.75 12.30
N PHE A 223 -9.35 -17.37 11.84
CA PHE A 223 -8.01 -16.82 12.01
C PHE A 223 -7.10 -17.23 10.88
N ASP A 224 -6.04 -16.47 10.67
CA ASP A 224 -4.91 -16.83 9.85
C ASP A 224 -3.60 -16.55 10.58
N ALA A 225 -2.63 -17.43 10.36
CA ALA A 225 -1.27 -17.29 10.87
C ALA A 225 -0.28 -17.47 9.72
N GLU A 226 0.75 -16.64 9.70
CA GLU A 226 1.77 -16.65 8.67
C GLU A 226 3.16 -16.51 9.28
N THR A 227 4.11 -17.28 8.79
CA THR A 227 5.53 -17.04 8.97
C THR A 227 6.19 -16.77 7.62
N TYR A 228 7.01 -15.76 7.57
CA TYR A 228 7.78 -15.38 6.39
C TYR A 228 9.24 -15.20 6.76
N PHE A 229 10.10 -15.83 6.00
CA PHE A 229 11.53 -15.73 6.12
C PHE A 229 12.14 -15.26 4.80
N TYR A 230 13.03 -14.30 4.88
CA TYR A 230 13.76 -13.71 3.77
C TYR A 230 15.24 -13.62 4.16
N GLN A 231 16.15 -14.01 3.25
CA GLN A 231 17.58 -13.98 3.45
C GLN A 231 18.30 -13.64 2.15
N ALA A 232 19.27 -12.72 2.22
CA ALA A 232 20.19 -12.46 1.12
C ALA A 232 21.29 -13.52 1.06
N PHE A 233 21.80 -13.83 -0.14
CA PHE A 233 22.86 -14.82 -0.33
C PHE A 233 24.24 -14.28 0.02
N ASN A 234 24.53 -13.03 -0.31
CA ASN A 234 25.88 -12.46 -0.27
C ASN A 234 26.13 -11.63 0.98
N ASP A 235 25.10 -11.08 1.57
CA ASP A 235 25.19 -10.37 2.82
C ASP A 235 24.28 -11.04 3.87
N ARG A 236 24.26 -10.49 5.05
CA ARG A 236 23.48 -11.03 6.15
C ARG A 236 22.12 -10.39 6.30
N SER A 237 21.67 -9.69 5.26
CA SER A 237 20.32 -9.09 5.25
C SER A 237 19.28 -10.17 5.40
N ARG A 238 18.44 -10.07 6.42
CA ARG A 238 17.39 -11.03 6.73
C ARG A 238 16.17 -10.36 7.34
N THR A 239 15.01 -10.94 7.07
CA THR A 239 13.76 -10.60 7.73
C THR A 239 13.11 -11.88 8.21
N ASN A 240 12.69 -11.91 9.46
CA ASN A 240 11.89 -12.97 10.04
C ASN A 240 10.60 -12.37 10.58
N GLN A 241 9.46 -12.78 10.01
CA GLN A 241 8.17 -12.19 10.30
C GLN A 241 7.17 -13.26 10.74
N GLN A 242 6.42 -12.96 11.80
CA GLN A 242 5.24 -13.70 12.24
C GLN A 242 4.03 -12.77 12.23
N LYS A 243 2.88 -13.31 11.81
CA LYS A 243 1.63 -12.58 11.71
C LYS A 243 0.47 -13.45 12.09
N VAL A 244 -0.47 -12.89 12.84
CA VAL A 244 -1.72 -13.52 13.20
C VAL A 244 -2.85 -12.51 13.03
N ASN A 245 -3.94 -12.92 12.37
CA ASN A 245 -5.18 -12.18 12.32
C ASN A 245 -6.32 -13.08 12.80
N PHE A 246 -7.34 -12.46 13.40
CA PHE A 246 -8.55 -13.14 13.85
C PHE A 246 -9.79 -12.30 13.58
N ASN A 247 -10.93 -12.96 13.48
CA ASN A 247 -12.24 -12.33 13.53
C ASN A 247 -13.25 -13.24 14.25
N TYR A 248 -14.21 -12.60 14.88
CA TYR A 248 -15.38 -13.27 15.44
C TYR A 248 -16.65 -12.52 15.04
N ARG A 249 -17.61 -13.27 14.49
CA ARG A 249 -18.86 -12.68 13.98
C ARG A 249 -20.06 -13.39 14.54
N LYS A 250 -21.03 -12.62 15.07
CA LYS A 250 -22.31 -13.14 15.56
C LYS A 250 -23.39 -12.05 15.52
N LYS A 251 -24.55 -12.35 14.92
CA LYS A 251 -25.76 -11.50 14.92
C LYS A 251 -25.47 -10.03 14.56
N GLY A 252 -24.84 -9.78 13.44
CA GLY A 252 -24.51 -8.44 12.97
C GLY A 252 -23.31 -7.78 13.67
N PHE A 253 -22.79 -8.35 14.75
CA PHE A 253 -21.59 -7.91 15.42
C PHE A 253 -20.36 -8.63 14.88
N ASP A 254 -19.29 -7.90 14.59
CA ASP A 254 -18.03 -8.41 14.05
C ASP A 254 -16.86 -7.74 14.78
N ILE A 255 -16.09 -8.53 15.53
CA ILE A 255 -14.82 -8.10 16.15
C ILE A 255 -13.70 -8.72 15.33
N PHE A 256 -12.69 -7.93 15.03
CA PHE A 256 -11.53 -8.37 14.29
C PHE A 256 -10.26 -7.72 14.84
N GLY A 257 -9.13 -8.36 14.59
CA GLY A 257 -7.85 -7.82 14.98
C GLY A 257 -6.70 -8.64 14.42
N GLY A 258 -5.51 -8.12 14.60
CA GLY A 258 -4.30 -8.79 14.21
C GLY A 258 -3.07 -8.11 14.73
N ALA A 259 -1.96 -8.84 14.71
CA ALA A 259 -0.65 -8.33 15.04
C ALA A 259 0.41 -8.98 14.14
N ARG A 260 1.47 -8.25 13.90
CA ARG A 260 2.65 -8.72 13.20
C ARG A 260 3.88 -8.34 14.01
N TYR A 261 4.83 -9.25 14.07
CA TYR A 261 6.17 -8.98 14.52
C TYR A 261 7.14 -9.27 13.38
N ALA A 262 8.02 -8.34 13.08
CA ALA A 262 9.06 -8.52 12.08
C ALA A 262 10.40 -8.06 12.65
N HIS A 263 11.34 -8.99 12.69
CA HIS A 263 12.74 -8.72 12.99
C HIS A 263 13.51 -8.49 11.68
N ASN A 264 14.11 -7.31 11.54
CA ASN A 264 14.79 -6.89 10.33
C ASN A 264 16.26 -6.62 10.60
N GLU A 265 17.11 -7.24 9.82
CA GLU A 265 18.53 -6.90 9.68
C GLU A 265 18.77 -6.64 8.18
N LYS A 266 19.26 -5.47 7.82
CA LYS A 266 19.59 -5.10 6.45
C LYS A 266 21.02 -4.59 6.38
N ILE A 267 21.73 -5.01 5.34
CA ILE A 267 23.06 -4.52 5.03
C ILE A 267 23.03 -3.95 3.62
N GLY A 268 23.40 -2.70 3.48
CA GLY A 268 23.49 -2.01 2.20
C GLY A 268 24.92 -1.58 1.92
N HIS A 269 25.37 -1.79 0.68
CA HIS A 269 26.64 -1.29 0.16
C HIS A 269 26.36 -0.41 -1.04
N ILE A 270 26.82 0.81 -0.99
CA ILE A 270 26.65 1.80 -2.06
C ILE A 270 28.01 2.39 -2.38
N GLN A 271 28.27 2.58 -3.64
CA GLN A 271 29.39 3.37 -4.13
C GLN A 271 28.86 4.51 -5.00
N ASP A 272 29.15 5.72 -4.61
CA ASP A 272 28.73 6.93 -5.30
C ASP A 272 29.94 7.76 -5.69
N ILE A 273 29.89 8.35 -6.87
CA ILE A 273 30.88 9.28 -7.37
C ILE A 273 30.18 10.57 -7.76
N TYR A 274 30.54 11.65 -7.09
CA TYR A 274 30.02 13.00 -7.34
C TYR A 274 31.07 13.79 -8.10
N ASN A 275 30.72 14.33 -9.28
CA ASN A 275 31.59 15.21 -10.06
C ASN A 275 30.89 16.55 -10.25
N TYR A 276 31.53 17.63 -9.90
CA TYR A 276 30.98 18.96 -10.04
C TYR A 276 32.06 20.01 -10.34
N ASN A 277 31.65 21.08 -11.05
CA ASN A 277 32.51 22.22 -11.34
C ASN A 277 32.13 23.38 -10.45
N HIS A 278 33.08 23.88 -9.68
CA HIS A 278 32.93 25.12 -8.95
C HIS A 278 33.93 26.16 -9.45
N SER A 279 33.43 27.32 -9.90
CA SER A 279 34.24 28.37 -10.49
C SER A 279 35.02 27.85 -11.71
N THR A 280 36.33 27.59 -11.56
CA THR A 280 37.19 27.04 -12.60
C THR A 280 37.79 25.70 -12.24
N LYS A 281 37.42 25.12 -11.08
CA LYS A 281 37.96 23.89 -10.55
C LYS A 281 36.96 22.75 -10.69
N LEU A 282 37.48 21.59 -11.09
CA LEU A 282 36.75 20.32 -11.08
C LEU A 282 36.94 19.64 -9.72
N TRP A 283 35.82 19.35 -9.05
CA TRP A 283 35.79 18.57 -7.83
C TRP A 283 35.22 17.17 -8.14
N GLU A 284 35.75 16.15 -7.47
CA GLU A 284 35.21 14.80 -7.47
C GLU A 284 35.21 14.25 -6.04
N ASN A 285 34.05 13.76 -5.57
CA ASN A 285 33.92 13.05 -4.31
C ASN A 285 33.57 11.59 -4.61
N SER A 286 34.49 10.67 -4.33
CA SER A 286 34.24 9.23 -4.44
C SER A 286 33.88 8.69 -3.07
N ASN A 287 32.66 8.21 -2.93
CA ASN A 287 32.05 7.78 -1.69
C ASN A 287 31.80 6.26 -1.68
N THR A 288 32.28 5.56 -0.66
CA THR A 288 31.96 4.17 -0.38
C THR A 288 31.22 4.09 0.94
N TYR A 289 30.00 3.60 0.92
CA TYR A 289 29.08 3.61 2.03
C TYR A 289 28.60 2.21 2.37
N GLU A 290 28.74 1.81 3.63
CA GLU A 290 28.13 0.61 4.21
C GLU A 290 27.14 1.03 5.29
N ARG A 291 25.93 0.48 5.26
CA ARG A 291 24.91 0.69 6.28
C ARG A 291 24.38 -0.63 6.78
N ARG A 292 24.25 -0.75 8.08
CA ARG A 292 23.60 -1.86 8.77
C ARG A 292 22.41 -1.33 9.53
N GLU A 293 21.23 -1.78 9.17
CA GLU A 293 19.98 -1.46 9.84
C GLU A 293 19.53 -2.65 10.67
N HIS A 294 19.19 -2.40 11.92
CA HIS A 294 18.62 -3.38 12.84
C HIS A 294 17.40 -2.77 13.52
N TYR A 295 16.22 -3.37 13.34
CA TYR A 295 15.01 -2.93 14.02
C TYR A 295 13.94 -4.02 14.05
N ASP A 296 13.10 -3.96 15.08
CA ASP A 296 11.89 -4.74 15.19
C ASP A 296 10.69 -3.87 14.83
N TYR A 297 9.75 -4.39 14.03
CA TYR A 297 8.53 -3.70 13.64
C TYR A 297 7.30 -4.44 14.15
N PHE A 298 6.46 -3.75 14.91
CA PHE A 298 5.29 -4.31 15.54
C PHE A 298 4.03 -3.48 15.26
N PRO A 299 3.32 -3.69 14.13
CA PRO A 299 1.99 -3.20 13.91
C PRO A 299 0.94 -4.14 14.52
N ALA A 300 -0.07 -3.55 15.15
CA ALA A 300 -1.24 -4.25 15.67
C ALA A 300 -2.51 -3.45 15.40
N HIS A 301 -3.64 -4.12 15.24
CA HIS A 301 -4.93 -3.47 15.09
C HIS A 301 -6.04 -4.26 15.76
N ILE A 302 -7.07 -3.53 16.20
CA ILE A 302 -8.32 -4.10 16.70
C ILE A 302 -9.47 -3.23 16.21
N GLY A 303 -10.59 -3.85 15.89
CA GLY A 303 -11.77 -3.14 15.46
C GLY A 303 -13.05 -3.91 15.73
N ALA A 304 -14.15 -3.18 15.66
CA ALA A 304 -15.48 -3.73 15.79
C ALA A 304 -16.42 -3.06 14.77
N ASN A 305 -17.34 -3.86 14.24
CA ASN A 305 -18.42 -3.39 13.40
C ASN A 305 -19.74 -3.87 13.97
N TYR A 306 -20.76 -3.07 13.75
CA TYR A 306 -22.14 -3.43 14.07
C TYR A 306 -23.04 -3.14 12.86
N GLN A 307 -23.70 -4.16 12.38
CA GLN A 307 -24.73 -4.05 11.36
C GLN A 307 -26.06 -3.70 12.06
N ILE A 308 -26.51 -2.45 11.90
CA ILE A 308 -27.74 -1.94 12.48
C ILE A 308 -28.95 -2.60 11.79
N ASP A 309 -28.89 -2.66 10.46
CA ASP A 309 -29.84 -3.34 9.58
C ASP A 309 -29.17 -3.78 8.28
N ASP A 310 -29.91 -4.27 7.29
CA ASP A 310 -29.35 -4.80 6.03
C ASP A 310 -28.52 -3.78 5.22
N ASN A 311 -28.74 -2.49 5.46
CA ASN A 311 -28.09 -1.42 4.70
C ASN A 311 -27.19 -0.51 5.54
N ASN A 312 -27.25 -0.59 6.90
CA ASN A 312 -26.65 0.39 7.78
C ASN A 312 -25.62 -0.25 8.71
N PHE A 313 -24.42 0.28 8.71
CA PHE A 313 -23.25 -0.22 9.45
C PHE A 313 -22.55 0.93 10.18
N VAL A 314 -22.12 0.65 11.39
CA VAL A 314 -21.21 1.52 12.14
C VAL A 314 -20.00 0.70 12.58
N GLY A 315 -18.87 1.34 12.75
CA GLY A 315 -17.71 0.65 13.26
C GLY A 315 -16.59 1.57 13.67
N LEU A 316 -15.62 0.96 14.33
CA LEU A 316 -14.39 1.60 14.73
C LEU A 316 -13.21 0.67 14.48
N LYS A 317 -12.04 1.24 14.19
CA LYS A 317 -10.76 0.54 14.07
C LYS A 317 -9.68 1.38 14.74
N TYR A 318 -8.95 0.76 15.65
CA TYR A 318 -7.72 1.32 16.21
C TYR A 318 -6.53 0.55 15.66
N THR A 319 -5.53 1.28 15.23
CA THR A 319 -4.26 0.73 14.70
C THR A 319 -3.10 1.35 15.47
N HIS A 320 -2.16 0.51 15.87
CA HIS A 320 -0.91 0.91 16.52
C HIS A 320 0.26 0.35 15.71
N HIS A 321 1.20 1.22 15.35
CA HIS A 321 2.45 0.84 14.72
C HIS A 321 3.59 1.29 15.62
N THR A 322 4.61 0.47 15.78
CA THR A 322 5.84 0.90 16.49
C THR A 322 7.07 0.23 15.92
N ILE A 323 8.16 0.97 15.91
CA ILE A 323 9.51 0.47 15.65
C ILE A 323 10.21 0.36 17.00
N LEU A 324 10.77 -0.81 17.25
CA LEU A 324 11.47 -1.13 18.49
C LEU A 324 12.94 -1.47 18.18
N ASN A 325 13.81 -1.26 19.17
CA ASN A 325 15.21 -1.70 19.12
C ASN A 325 15.98 -1.20 17.89
N ARG A 326 15.67 -0.02 17.36
CA ARG A 326 16.39 0.50 16.20
C ARG A 326 17.83 0.88 16.57
N ASP A 327 18.79 0.29 15.89
CA ASP A 327 20.23 0.58 15.97
C ASP A 327 20.81 0.49 14.56
N ASP A 328 20.76 1.60 13.84
CA ASP A 328 21.32 1.72 12.50
C ASP A 328 22.75 2.22 12.62
N ARG A 329 23.68 1.61 11.91
CA ARG A 329 25.08 2.01 11.87
C ARG A 329 25.54 2.17 10.43
N SER A 330 26.28 3.21 10.18
CA SER A 330 26.86 3.46 8.87
C SER A 330 28.33 3.81 8.98
N TRP A 331 29.06 3.37 7.98
CA TRP A 331 30.47 3.67 7.75
C TRP A 331 30.60 4.20 6.34
N ASN A 332 31.29 5.31 6.22
CA ASN A 332 31.44 5.97 4.96
C ASN A 332 32.90 6.44 4.79
N THR A 333 33.47 6.17 3.62
CA THR A 333 34.79 6.66 3.22
C THR A 333 34.60 7.54 2.00
N ILE A 334 35.06 8.77 2.08
CA ILE A 334 34.99 9.76 1.01
C ILE A 334 36.40 10.19 0.64
N ASP A 335 36.81 9.91 -0.60
CA ASP A 335 38.00 10.48 -1.21
C ASP A 335 37.59 11.69 -2.02
N ALA A 336 37.98 12.89 -1.55
CA ALA A 336 37.72 14.14 -2.23
C ALA A 336 38.95 14.53 -3.09
N TYR A 337 38.70 14.88 -4.34
CA TYR A 337 39.71 15.32 -5.30
C TYR A 337 39.40 16.73 -5.80
N CYS A 338 40.46 17.51 -6.02
CA CYS A 338 40.38 18.80 -6.68
C CYS A 338 41.33 18.79 -7.89
N GLU A 339 40.84 19.03 -9.09
CA GLU A 339 41.63 18.94 -10.33
C GLU A 339 42.36 17.59 -10.51
N GLY A 340 41.79 16.50 -9.97
CA GLY A 340 42.36 15.15 -10.02
C GLY A 340 43.42 14.84 -8.95
N GLU A 341 43.80 15.81 -8.12
CA GLU A 341 44.69 15.62 -6.97
C GLU A 341 43.89 15.36 -5.71
N VAL A 342 44.39 14.47 -4.84
CA VAL A 342 43.72 14.17 -3.55
C VAL A 342 43.69 15.42 -2.70
N TYR A 343 42.46 15.88 -2.40
CA TYR A 343 42.22 16.99 -1.50
C TYR A 343 42.06 16.54 -0.06
N ASP A 344 41.25 15.49 0.19
CA ASP A 344 41.01 14.95 1.53
C ASP A 344 40.65 13.48 1.47
N HIS A 345 40.93 12.79 2.57
CA HIS A 345 40.39 11.45 2.86
C HIS A 345 39.60 11.55 4.15
N LEU A 346 38.27 11.32 4.05
CA LEU A 346 37.31 11.45 5.13
C LEU A 346 36.73 10.08 5.49
N GLU A 347 36.88 9.67 6.73
CA GLU A 347 36.16 8.54 7.32
C GLU A 347 35.03 9.04 8.18
N THR A 348 33.80 8.53 7.98
CA THR A 348 32.66 8.86 8.84
C THR A 348 32.06 7.60 9.43
N THR A 349 31.61 7.71 10.67
CA THR A 349 30.82 6.69 11.35
C THR A 349 29.59 7.34 11.95
N SER A 350 28.43 6.78 11.69
CA SER A 350 27.18 7.26 12.31
C SER A 350 26.44 6.09 12.97
N ARG A 351 25.89 6.35 14.14
CA ARG A 351 24.96 5.46 14.82
C ARG A 351 23.66 6.18 15.07
N GLU A 352 22.56 5.62 14.57
CA GLU A 352 21.22 6.15 14.72
C GLU A 352 20.34 5.22 15.54
N THR A 353 19.68 5.78 16.55
CA THR A 353 18.70 5.09 17.39
C THR A 353 17.37 5.83 17.38
N GLN A 354 16.29 5.12 17.60
CA GLN A 354 14.94 5.70 17.68
C GLN A 354 14.26 5.17 18.95
N PRO A 355 14.40 5.86 20.08
CA PRO A 355 13.81 5.44 21.35
C PRO A 355 12.27 5.53 21.33
N ASP A 356 11.71 6.51 20.63
CA ASP A 356 10.28 6.69 20.43
C ASP A 356 9.99 6.76 18.93
N ASP A 357 9.22 5.80 18.43
CA ASP A 357 8.70 5.78 17.06
C ASP A 357 7.43 4.93 17.05
N PHE A 358 6.29 5.59 17.22
CA PHE A 358 5.01 4.92 17.14
C PHE A 358 3.94 5.79 16.51
N GLU A 359 2.92 5.14 15.97
CA GLU A 359 1.73 5.79 15.45
C GLU A 359 0.48 5.12 16.00
N ASN A 360 -0.46 5.94 16.46
CA ASN A 360 -1.80 5.55 16.85
C ASN A 360 -2.79 6.18 15.87
N ASP A 361 -3.63 5.37 15.28
CA ASP A 361 -4.67 5.79 14.35
C ASP A 361 -6.02 5.22 14.80
N LEU A 362 -7.01 6.09 14.98
CA LEU A 362 -8.40 5.73 15.29
C LEU A 362 -9.29 6.18 14.14
N ASN A 363 -9.99 5.23 13.52
CA ASN A 363 -11.03 5.52 12.55
C ASN A 363 -12.40 5.13 13.11
N LEU A 364 -13.37 6.03 12.94
CA LEU A 364 -14.78 5.83 13.19
C LEU A 364 -15.53 5.97 11.88
N TYR A 365 -16.52 5.12 11.60
CA TYR A 365 -17.31 5.25 10.39
C TYR A 365 -18.79 4.93 10.58
N TYR A 366 -19.61 5.51 9.69
CA TYR A 366 -20.96 5.09 9.36
C TYR A 366 -21.08 4.92 7.86
N SER A 367 -21.61 3.78 7.41
CA SER A 367 -21.89 3.52 6.00
C SER A 367 -23.28 2.94 5.86
N GLY A 368 -24.13 3.56 5.04
CA GLY A 368 -25.51 3.09 4.94
C GLY A 368 -26.39 3.86 4.00
N LYS A 369 -27.71 3.68 4.18
CA LYS A 369 -28.76 4.36 3.44
C LYS A 369 -29.69 5.10 4.40
N LEU A 370 -29.85 6.40 4.19
CA LEU A 370 -30.80 7.26 4.90
C LEU A 370 -31.77 7.89 3.90
N GLY A 371 -33.01 7.45 3.94
CA GLY A 371 -33.99 7.84 2.92
C GLY A 371 -33.56 7.41 1.53
N GLY A 372 -33.50 8.35 0.58
CA GLY A 372 -33.03 8.09 -0.79
C GLY A 372 -31.52 8.25 -1.03
N PHE A 373 -30.73 8.53 0.03
CA PHE A 373 -29.30 8.78 -0.08
C PHE A 373 -28.48 7.58 0.42
N SER A 374 -27.42 7.24 -0.30
CA SER A 374 -26.30 6.50 0.30
C SER A 374 -25.45 7.47 1.10
N VAL A 375 -24.99 7.05 2.27
CA VAL A 375 -24.19 7.86 3.18
C VAL A 375 -22.92 7.10 3.54
N ASP A 376 -21.77 7.75 3.40
CA ASP A 376 -20.47 7.27 3.87
C ASP A 376 -19.82 8.40 4.67
N PHE A 377 -19.73 8.21 6.00
CA PHE A 377 -19.10 9.15 6.92
C PHE A 377 -17.91 8.48 7.59
N ASN A 378 -16.80 9.19 7.65
CA ASN A 378 -15.58 8.76 8.33
C ASN A 378 -15.01 9.90 9.17
N ALA A 379 -14.46 9.54 10.33
CA ALA A 379 -13.68 10.43 11.19
C ALA A 379 -12.40 9.71 11.63
N ASP A 380 -11.27 10.37 11.43
CA ASP A 380 -9.95 9.82 11.71
C ASP A 380 -9.14 10.74 12.62
N PHE A 381 -8.36 10.11 13.53
CA PHE A 381 -7.47 10.78 14.45
C PHE A 381 -6.13 10.06 14.45
N VAL A 382 -5.05 10.79 14.19
CA VAL A 382 -3.68 10.26 14.17
C VAL A 382 -2.84 10.98 15.22
N TYR A 383 -2.02 10.22 15.92
CA TYR A 383 -0.98 10.70 16.81
C TYR A 383 0.31 9.91 16.57
N ASN A 384 1.35 10.60 16.10
CA ASN A 384 2.61 9.98 15.69
C ASN A 384 3.80 10.82 16.20
N PRO A 385 4.33 10.54 17.39
CA PRO A 385 5.60 11.07 17.88
C PRO A 385 6.75 10.19 17.39
N LYS A 386 7.90 10.83 17.16
CA LYS A 386 9.10 10.16 16.70
C LYS A 386 10.33 10.92 17.18
N THR A 387 11.21 10.23 17.91
CA THR A 387 12.51 10.75 18.34
C THR A 387 13.62 9.95 17.66
N LYS A 388 14.55 10.64 17.01
CA LYS A 388 15.70 10.07 16.34
C LYS A 388 16.96 10.69 16.93
N ILE A 389 17.90 9.87 17.36
CA ILE A 389 19.20 10.30 17.90
C ILE A 389 20.31 9.76 16.99
N SER A 390 21.13 10.65 16.45
CA SER A 390 22.26 10.29 15.58
C SER A 390 23.56 10.79 16.21
N HIS A 391 24.47 9.87 16.50
CA HIS A 391 25.83 10.17 16.93
C HIS A 391 26.79 10.00 15.76
N ASN A 392 27.57 11.04 15.44
CA ASN A 392 28.36 11.14 14.22
C ASN A 392 29.82 11.45 14.58
N ILE A 393 30.74 10.69 13.98
CA ILE A 393 32.19 10.90 14.12
C ILE A 393 32.76 11.03 12.70
N GLU A 394 33.52 12.09 12.46
CA GLU A 394 34.23 12.34 11.20
C GLU A 394 35.71 12.54 11.44
N LYS A 395 36.55 11.82 10.69
CA LYS A 395 38.01 11.94 10.69
C LYS A 395 38.48 12.34 9.29
N SER A 396 38.96 13.53 9.16
CA SER A 396 39.50 14.12 7.92
C SER A 396 41.04 14.19 8.02
N GLN A 397 41.73 14.08 6.90
CA GLN A 397 43.16 14.34 6.83
C GLN A 397 43.47 15.84 6.78
N ASN A 398 42.54 16.67 6.33
CA ASN A 398 42.74 18.11 6.09
C ASN A 398 42.01 19.02 7.09
N ALA A 399 41.21 18.46 8.01
CA ALA A 399 40.46 19.25 8.97
C ALA A 399 40.33 18.53 10.31
N GLU A 400 39.94 19.27 11.34
CA GLU A 400 39.74 18.73 12.67
C GLU A 400 38.67 17.62 12.69
N GLU A 401 38.88 16.62 13.56
CA GLU A 401 37.91 15.58 13.86
C GLU A 401 36.64 16.21 14.42
N ARG A 402 35.48 15.70 13.96
CA ARG A 402 34.15 16.09 14.46
C ARG A 402 33.55 14.92 15.20
N ASP A 403 33.04 15.16 16.42
CA ASP A 403 32.29 14.22 17.24
C ASP A 403 31.08 14.95 17.80
N PHE A 404 29.87 14.57 17.33
CA PHE A 404 28.66 15.31 17.65
C PHE A 404 27.40 14.46 17.60
N GLU A 405 26.36 14.94 18.28
CA GLU A 405 25.05 14.33 18.33
C GLU A 405 23.99 15.27 17.75
N ILE A 406 23.05 14.67 17.03
CA ILE A 406 21.86 15.31 16.50
C ILE A 406 20.65 14.57 17.06
N VAL A 407 19.73 15.32 17.67
CA VAL A 407 18.43 14.82 18.14
C VAL A 407 17.33 15.46 17.29
N ASN A 408 16.50 14.63 16.68
CA ASN A 408 15.32 15.07 15.96
C ASN A 408 14.06 14.60 16.66
N ASP A 409 13.23 15.52 17.13
CA ASP A 409 11.94 15.27 17.75
C ASP A 409 10.81 15.73 16.82
N ILE A 410 10.01 14.79 16.35
CA ILE A 410 8.88 15.06 15.45
C ILE A 410 7.60 14.61 16.16
N CYS A 411 6.57 15.45 16.11
CA CYS A 411 5.25 15.06 16.60
C CYS A 411 4.18 15.49 15.59
N ASN A 412 3.45 14.50 15.07
CA ASN A 412 2.34 14.72 14.16
C ASN A 412 1.02 14.44 14.87
N LYS A 413 0.02 15.31 14.64
CA LYS A 413 -1.37 15.13 15.08
C LYS A 413 -2.29 15.49 13.92
N LEU A 414 -3.27 14.64 13.66
CA LEU A 414 -4.23 14.86 12.59
C LEU A 414 -5.64 14.52 13.07
N SER A 415 -6.60 15.36 12.70
CA SER A 415 -8.03 15.09 12.83
C SER A 415 -8.70 15.37 11.50
N ALA A 416 -9.45 14.40 10.98
CA ALA A 416 -10.11 14.53 9.69
C ALA A 416 -11.53 13.97 9.74
N GLN A 417 -12.46 14.60 8.99
CA GLN A 417 -13.82 14.15 8.80
C GLN A 417 -14.16 14.20 7.32
N LYS A 418 -14.84 13.18 6.81
CA LYS A 418 -15.29 13.07 5.43
C LYS A 418 -16.72 12.58 5.37
N LEU A 419 -17.55 13.24 4.57
CA LEU A 419 -18.91 12.83 4.29
C LEU A 419 -19.11 12.73 2.76
N VAL A 420 -19.60 11.58 2.31
CA VAL A 420 -20.01 11.35 0.92
C VAL A 420 -21.49 10.97 0.90
N LEU A 421 -22.25 11.66 0.09
CA LEU A 421 -23.67 11.41 -0.14
C LEU A 421 -23.87 11.01 -1.61
N GLY A 422 -24.56 9.90 -1.84
CA GLY A 422 -24.88 9.44 -3.19
C GLY A 422 -26.41 9.38 -3.39
N HIS A 423 -26.88 9.80 -4.56
CA HIS A 423 -28.31 9.79 -4.91
C HIS A 423 -28.51 9.52 -6.41
N SER A 424 -29.58 8.81 -6.74
CA SER A 424 -30.00 8.64 -8.13
C SER A 424 -30.71 9.90 -8.63
N LEU A 425 -30.22 10.52 -9.69
CA LEU A 425 -30.71 11.78 -10.23
C LEU A 425 -30.79 11.74 -11.76
N LEU A 426 -31.89 12.14 -12.35
CA LEU A 426 -32.08 12.28 -13.82
C LEU A 426 -31.62 11.04 -14.63
N GLY A 427 -31.85 9.85 -14.13
CA GLY A 427 -31.46 8.59 -14.77
C GLY A 427 -29.99 8.23 -14.62
N GLY A 428 -29.20 9.03 -13.91
CA GLY A 428 -27.83 8.79 -13.54
C GLY A 428 -27.66 8.70 -12.02
N HIS A 429 -26.42 8.84 -11.56
CA HIS A 429 -26.06 8.85 -10.16
C HIS A 429 -25.15 10.05 -9.85
N ILE A 430 -25.43 10.75 -8.77
CA ILE A 430 -24.61 11.84 -8.25
C ILE A 430 -24.01 11.44 -6.90
N ASP A 431 -22.68 11.59 -6.77
CA ASP A 431 -21.96 11.59 -5.49
C ASP A 431 -21.53 13.02 -5.19
N PHE A 432 -21.78 13.50 -3.97
CA PHE A 432 -21.32 14.81 -3.52
C PHE A 432 -20.99 14.78 -2.04
N GLY A 433 -20.18 15.70 -1.59
CA GLY A 433 -19.78 15.70 -0.20
C GLY A 433 -18.68 16.69 0.13
N GLY A 434 -18.09 16.51 1.30
CA GLY A 434 -17.00 17.34 1.78
C GLY A 434 -16.05 16.59 2.71
N GLU A 435 -14.89 17.20 2.90
CA GLU A 435 -13.83 16.70 3.76
C GLU A 435 -13.19 17.88 4.48
N SER A 436 -12.90 17.73 5.77
CA SER A 436 -12.18 18.68 6.58
C SER A 436 -11.03 17.98 7.28
N THR A 437 -9.84 18.56 7.23
CA THR A 437 -8.64 18.00 7.88
C THR A 437 -7.88 19.10 8.59
N TYR A 438 -7.52 18.84 9.84
CA TYR A 438 -6.62 19.65 10.62
C TYR A 438 -5.35 18.86 10.92
N THR A 439 -4.19 19.39 10.53
CA THR A 439 -2.87 18.82 10.77
C THR A 439 -2.05 19.77 11.64
N PHE A 440 -1.40 19.19 12.65
CA PHE A 440 -0.45 19.87 13.51
C PHE A 440 0.85 19.06 13.53
N ARG A 441 1.97 19.70 13.18
CA ARG A 441 3.30 19.10 13.21
C ARG A 441 4.29 20.01 13.94
N THR A 442 5.10 19.41 14.80
CA THR A 442 6.35 20.00 15.29
C THR A 442 7.52 19.17 14.81
N ASP A 443 8.62 19.84 14.48
CA ASP A 443 9.87 19.22 14.04
C ASP A 443 11.01 20.02 14.68
N GLU A 444 11.69 19.43 15.66
CA GLU A 444 12.75 20.07 16.42
C GLU A 444 14.06 19.30 16.22
N THR A 445 15.03 19.97 15.65
CA THR A 445 16.41 19.48 15.53
C THR A 445 17.25 20.18 16.55
N ALA A 446 17.88 19.43 17.45
CA ALA A 446 18.88 19.93 18.40
C ALA A 446 20.24 19.30 18.08
N SER A 447 21.29 20.09 18.06
CA SER A 447 22.64 19.63 17.80
C SER A 447 23.61 20.25 18.83
N ASN A 448 24.60 19.45 19.25
CA ASN A 448 25.72 19.98 20.03
C ASN A 448 26.85 20.58 19.15
N ALA A 449 26.63 20.61 17.81
CA ALA A 449 27.56 21.12 16.81
C ALA A 449 26.89 22.21 15.92
N GLU A 450 26.39 23.27 16.55
CA GLU A 450 25.63 24.36 15.92
C GLU A 450 26.33 24.99 14.68
N ALA A 451 27.66 24.97 14.65
CA ALA A 451 28.43 25.48 13.51
C ALA A 451 28.30 24.63 12.24
N TYR A 452 27.86 23.38 12.36
CA TYR A 452 27.75 22.43 11.23
C TYR A 452 26.31 22.03 10.97
N VAL A 453 25.53 21.87 12.05
CA VAL A 453 24.12 21.52 12.02
C VAL A 453 23.39 22.46 12.96
N PRO A 454 22.82 23.54 12.45
CA PRO A 454 22.05 24.50 13.26
C PRO A 454 20.83 23.83 13.90
N SER A 455 20.60 24.11 15.17
CA SER A 455 19.36 23.73 15.84
C SER A 455 18.19 24.52 15.28
N VAL A 456 17.12 23.82 14.95
CA VAL A 456 15.92 24.41 14.33
C VAL A 456 14.68 23.86 15.04
N LYS A 457 13.72 24.74 15.29
CA LYS A 457 12.41 24.38 15.81
C LYS A 457 11.34 24.88 14.85
N SER A 458 10.73 24.00 14.12
CA SER A 458 9.61 24.32 13.24
C SER A 458 8.27 23.83 13.77
N LYS A 459 7.22 24.59 13.47
CA LYS A 459 5.83 24.20 13.71
C LYS A 459 5.03 24.47 12.45
N THR A 460 4.26 23.49 12.02
CA THR A 460 3.33 23.62 10.90
C THR A 460 1.92 23.33 11.38
N THR A 461 0.99 24.22 11.06
CA THR A 461 -0.45 23.96 11.20
C THR A 461 -1.11 24.10 9.85
N GLN A 462 -1.97 23.14 9.49
CA GLN A 462 -2.68 23.19 8.23
C GLN A 462 -4.15 22.87 8.42
N ASN A 463 -5.01 23.78 7.94
CA ASN A 463 -6.44 23.55 7.78
C ASN A 463 -6.74 23.27 6.31
N SER A 464 -7.45 22.19 6.03
CA SER A 464 -7.85 21.81 4.69
C SER A 464 -9.35 21.56 4.66
N ILE A 465 -10.06 22.22 3.75
CA ILE A 465 -11.50 22.03 3.52
C ILE A 465 -11.69 21.74 2.04
N ALA A 466 -12.43 20.67 1.75
CA ALA A 466 -12.76 20.28 0.39
C ALA A 466 -14.25 20.05 0.23
N ALA A 467 -14.77 20.38 -0.94
CA ALA A 467 -16.12 20.04 -1.39
C ALA A 467 -16.06 19.45 -2.80
N PHE A 468 -16.90 18.48 -3.11
CA PHE A 468 -16.91 17.86 -4.42
C PHE A 468 -18.31 17.44 -4.87
N ALA A 469 -18.49 17.33 -6.18
CA ALA A 469 -19.63 16.71 -6.82
C ALA A 469 -19.17 15.93 -8.06
N GLU A 470 -19.73 14.75 -8.27
CA GLU A 470 -19.45 13.87 -9.39
C GLU A 470 -20.75 13.25 -9.89
N TYR A 471 -21.03 13.37 -11.19
CA TYR A 471 -22.21 12.81 -11.82
C TYR A 471 -21.81 11.75 -12.83
N SER A 472 -22.48 10.59 -12.78
CA SER A 472 -22.31 9.48 -13.71
C SER A 472 -23.62 9.16 -14.42
N TYR A 473 -23.53 8.91 -15.74
CA TYR A 473 -24.67 8.63 -16.58
C TYR A 473 -24.35 7.58 -17.63
N ALA A 474 -25.21 6.56 -17.77
CA ALA A 474 -25.06 5.50 -18.76
C ALA A 474 -25.96 5.76 -19.99
N ILE A 475 -25.37 6.04 -21.15
CA ILE A 475 -26.09 6.22 -22.42
C ILE A 475 -26.35 4.84 -23.02
N ALA A 476 -27.64 4.52 -23.19
CA ALA A 476 -28.12 3.28 -23.78
C ALA A 476 -27.47 2.02 -23.17
N GLN A 477 -27.02 2.07 -21.92
CA GLN A 477 -26.30 1.00 -21.20
C GLN A 477 -25.01 0.52 -21.89
N LYS A 478 -24.43 1.33 -22.78
CA LYS A 478 -23.25 1.00 -23.57
C LYS A 478 -22.09 1.96 -23.37
N ILE A 479 -22.39 3.23 -23.10
CA ILE A 479 -21.39 4.27 -22.89
C ILE A 479 -21.64 4.89 -21.53
N ASN A 480 -20.65 4.85 -20.66
CA ASN A 480 -20.68 5.51 -19.37
C ASN A 480 -19.97 6.85 -19.48
N LEU A 481 -20.62 7.89 -19.04
CA LEU A 481 -20.06 9.23 -18.89
C LEU A 481 -19.94 9.55 -17.42
N LYS A 482 -18.84 10.14 -17.03
CA LYS A 482 -18.61 10.63 -15.66
C LYS A 482 -17.97 12.00 -15.73
N ALA A 483 -18.51 12.96 -15.00
CA ALA A 483 -17.95 14.29 -14.85
C ALA A 483 -18.01 14.73 -13.40
N GLY A 484 -16.96 15.35 -12.91
CA GLY A 484 -16.88 15.80 -11.53
C GLY A 484 -15.97 17.00 -11.36
N VAL A 485 -16.14 17.69 -10.26
CA VAL A 485 -15.28 18.78 -9.82
C VAL A 485 -15.09 18.68 -8.31
N ARG A 486 -13.86 18.91 -7.87
CA ARG A 486 -13.48 19.06 -6.46
C ARG A 486 -12.87 20.44 -6.28
N TYR A 487 -13.28 21.13 -5.24
CA TYR A 487 -12.66 22.36 -4.75
C TYR A 487 -11.92 22.06 -3.45
N GLU A 488 -10.73 22.60 -3.31
CA GLU A 488 -9.96 22.52 -2.07
C GLU A 488 -9.46 23.91 -1.67
N HIS A 489 -9.69 24.25 -0.40
CA HIS A 489 -9.11 25.39 0.29
C HIS A 489 -8.14 24.87 1.35
N ILE A 490 -6.91 25.38 1.32
CA ILE A 490 -5.85 25.01 2.26
C ILE A 490 -5.25 26.28 2.81
N ASP A 491 -5.15 26.34 4.14
CA ASP A 491 -4.50 27.37 4.90
C ASP A 491 -3.39 26.73 5.74
N LEU A 492 -2.14 26.98 5.35
CA LEU A 492 -0.92 26.44 5.94
C LEU A 492 -0.12 27.56 6.58
N ASP A 493 0.04 27.52 7.90
CA ASP A 493 0.91 28.36 8.67
C ASP A 493 2.20 27.62 9.05
N TYR A 494 3.33 28.23 8.73
CA TYR A 494 4.65 27.77 9.09
C TYR A 494 5.33 28.73 10.09
N PHE A 495 5.89 28.16 11.15
CA PHE A 495 6.63 28.91 12.16
C PHE A 495 8.06 28.36 12.24
N ASN A 496 9.04 29.22 12.25
CA ASN A 496 10.44 28.90 12.43
C ASN A 496 10.95 29.56 13.72
N ASN A 497 11.46 28.74 14.66
CA ASN A 497 11.94 29.20 15.98
C ASN A 497 10.90 30.05 16.73
N GLY A 498 9.62 29.77 16.58
CA GLY A 498 8.50 30.44 17.20
C GLY A 498 8.00 31.70 16.46
N GLU A 499 8.68 32.15 15.42
CA GLU A 499 8.27 33.28 14.57
C GLU A 499 7.47 32.76 13.36
N HIS A 500 6.38 33.46 13.03
CA HIS A 500 5.56 33.14 11.86
C HIS A 500 6.30 33.51 10.57
N ASP A 501 6.64 32.51 9.77
CA ASP A 501 7.28 32.71 8.46
C ASP A 501 6.22 32.93 7.38
N LYS A 502 6.00 34.15 6.99
CA LYS A 502 5.01 34.56 5.99
C LYS A 502 5.34 34.07 4.56
N LEU A 503 6.60 33.77 4.26
CA LEU A 503 7.01 33.34 2.94
C LEU A 503 6.77 31.80 2.77
N ALA A 504 6.97 31.08 3.86
CA ALA A 504 6.72 29.65 3.91
C ALA A 504 5.23 29.31 4.18
N SER A 505 4.47 30.26 4.75
CA SER A 505 3.02 30.12 4.96
C SER A 505 2.28 30.35 3.65
N GLN A 506 1.30 29.50 3.35
CA GLN A 506 0.68 29.45 2.02
C GLN A 506 -0.83 29.21 2.11
N VAL A 507 -1.58 29.93 1.30
CA VAL A 507 -3.04 29.72 1.13
C VAL A 507 -3.31 29.34 -0.31
N TYR A 508 -4.08 28.28 -0.52
CA TYR A 508 -4.45 27.79 -1.84
C TYR A 508 -5.96 27.63 -1.96
N ASP A 509 -6.47 28.02 -3.14
CA ASP A 509 -7.85 27.87 -3.58
C ASP A 509 -7.83 27.25 -4.98
N GLU A 510 -8.13 25.95 -5.10
CA GLU A 510 -7.96 25.25 -6.36
C GLU A 510 -9.17 24.38 -6.73
N PHE A 511 -9.43 24.29 -8.03
CA PHE A 511 -10.46 23.42 -8.60
C PHE A 511 -9.83 22.28 -9.40
N PHE A 512 -10.31 21.06 -9.17
CA PHE A 512 -9.83 19.85 -9.81
C PHE A 512 -10.97 19.20 -10.62
N PRO A 513 -11.13 19.58 -11.90
CA PRO A 513 -12.10 18.94 -12.78
C PRO A 513 -11.65 17.55 -13.21
N SER A 514 -12.62 16.65 -13.42
CA SER A 514 -12.41 15.33 -13.98
C SER A 514 -13.52 14.96 -14.94
N PHE A 515 -13.16 14.25 -16.00
CA PHE A 515 -14.08 13.73 -17.00
C PHE A 515 -13.63 12.37 -17.48
N SER A 516 -14.55 11.43 -17.66
CA SER A 516 -14.29 10.19 -18.38
C SER A 516 -15.49 9.76 -19.20
N ALA A 517 -15.20 9.10 -20.32
CA ALA A 517 -16.18 8.46 -21.17
C ALA A 517 -15.64 7.08 -21.53
N ASP A 518 -16.37 6.02 -21.24
CA ASP A 518 -15.97 4.66 -21.56
C ASP A 518 -17.13 3.84 -22.15
N GLY A 519 -16.76 2.84 -22.94
CA GLY A 519 -17.77 1.96 -23.53
C GLY A 519 -17.18 0.70 -24.13
N MET A 520 -18.05 -0.33 -24.24
CA MET A 520 -17.75 -1.59 -24.88
C MET A 520 -18.52 -1.76 -26.20
N PHE A 521 -17.81 -1.96 -27.29
CA PHE A 521 -18.33 -2.15 -28.64
C PHE A 521 -18.00 -3.58 -29.12
N GLY A 522 -18.84 -4.52 -28.71
CA GLY A 522 -18.54 -5.94 -28.87
C GLY A 522 -17.34 -6.37 -28.01
N LYS A 523 -16.23 -6.73 -28.68
CA LYS A 523 -14.98 -7.10 -27.99
C LYS A 523 -13.99 -5.94 -27.85
N PHE A 524 -14.32 -4.79 -28.40
CA PHE A 524 -13.50 -3.59 -28.35
C PHE A 524 -13.99 -2.67 -27.25
N GLY A 525 -13.12 -2.32 -26.31
CA GLY A 525 -13.35 -1.34 -25.27
C GLY A 525 -12.56 -0.08 -25.54
N LEU A 526 -13.16 1.09 -25.30
CA LEU A 526 -12.52 2.38 -25.44
C LEU A 526 -12.84 3.24 -24.21
N GLN A 527 -11.83 3.94 -23.69
CA GLN A 527 -11.98 4.95 -22.64
C GLN A 527 -11.18 6.20 -23.02
N LEU A 528 -11.80 7.33 -22.81
CA LEU A 528 -11.19 8.66 -22.82
C LEU A 528 -11.28 9.22 -21.41
N ALA A 529 -10.22 9.81 -20.90
CA ALA A 529 -10.24 10.43 -19.58
C ALA A 529 -9.39 11.71 -19.55
N TYR A 530 -9.86 12.68 -18.78
CA TYR A 530 -9.14 13.89 -18.42
C TYR A 530 -9.29 14.12 -16.91
N SER A 531 -8.21 14.53 -16.24
CA SER A 531 -8.24 14.92 -14.83
C SER A 531 -7.19 15.97 -14.51
N GLU A 532 -7.53 16.87 -13.59
CA GLU A 532 -6.56 17.71 -12.90
C GLU A 532 -6.40 17.21 -11.47
N LYS A 533 -5.16 17.15 -11.03
CA LYS A 533 -4.73 16.62 -9.74
C LYS A 533 -3.64 17.50 -9.14
N ILE A 534 -3.35 17.30 -7.86
CA ILE A 534 -2.27 18.00 -7.16
C ILE A 534 -1.31 16.99 -6.52
N SER A 535 -0.05 17.33 -6.43
CA SER A 535 0.92 16.62 -5.58
C SER A 535 1.58 17.64 -4.68
N ARG A 536 1.38 17.49 -3.37
CA ARG A 536 1.93 18.40 -2.37
C ARG A 536 3.27 17.88 -1.90
N PRO A 537 4.28 18.77 -1.72
CA PRO A 537 5.53 18.36 -1.12
C PRO A 537 5.30 17.78 0.28
N THR A 538 6.14 16.85 0.69
CA THR A 538 6.16 16.38 2.08
C THR A 538 6.54 17.51 3.03
N TYR A 539 6.12 17.42 4.28
CA TYR A 539 6.51 18.44 5.28
C TYR A 539 8.02 18.53 5.46
N PHE A 540 8.73 17.40 5.31
CA PHE A 540 10.20 17.39 5.30
C PHE A 540 10.77 18.21 4.12
N ALA A 541 10.27 17.99 2.91
CA ALA A 541 10.74 18.74 1.72
C ALA A 541 10.50 20.26 1.82
N MET A 542 9.53 20.69 2.64
CA MET A 542 9.22 22.08 2.92
C MET A 542 9.87 22.61 4.22
N SER A 543 10.58 21.80 4.99
CA SER A 543 11.21 22.21 6.24
C SER A 543 12.55 22.94 6.00
N ASN A 544 13.04 23.69 6.99
CA ASN A 544 14.41 24.22 7.00
C ASN A 544 15.40 23.24 7.67
N ALA A 545 14.95 22.03 8.02
CA ALA A 545 15.80 21.04 8.65
C ALA A 545 16.87 20.55 7.68
N THR A 546 18.11 20.41 8.17
CA THR A 546 19.24 19.88 7.41
C THR A 546 19.51 18.45 7.84
N ILE A 547 19.50 17.53 6.89
CA ILE A 547 20.06 16.19 7.09
C ILE A 547 21.55 16.29 6.77
N TYR A 548 22.35 16.01 7.77
CA TYR A 548 23.79 15.96 7.66
C TYR A 548 24.26 14.55 7.29
N ALA A 549 24.78 14.38 6.08
CA ALA A 549 25.36 13.11 5.65
C ALA A 549 26.88 13.09 5.89
N SER A 550 27.56 14.18 5.61
CA SER A 550 28.98 14.41 5.89
C SER A 550 29.31 15.89 5.73
N ARG A 551 30.54 16.31 6.03
CA ARG A 551 31.00 17.66 5.71
C ARG A 551 30.98 17.99 4.20
N TYR A 552 30.93 16.97 3.33
CA TYR A 552 30.91 17.15 1.88
C TYR A 552 29.52 16.97 1.27
N LEU A 553 28.54 16.51 2.05
CA LEU A 553 27.17 16.30 1.56
C LEU A 553 26.14 16.61 2.63
N GLN A 554 25.28 17.53 2.34
CA GLN A 554 24.12 17.88 3.18
C GLN A 554 22.84 17.86 2.32
N GLN A 555 21.70 17.64 2.94
CA GLN A 555 20.41 17.76 2.31
C GLN A 555 19.53 18.70 3.12
N THR A 556 18.86 19.64 2.47
CA THR A 556 17.92 20.57 3.11
C THR A 556 16.58 20.57 2.37
N GLY A 557 15.51 20.88 3.08
CA GLY A 557 14.22 21.16 2.46
C GLY A 557 14.19 22.57 1.85
N ASN A 558 13.06 22.90 1.22
CA ASN A 558 12.82 24.21 0.62
C ASN A 558 11.38 24.66 0.94
N PRO A 559 11.20 25.58 1.90
CA PRO A 559 9.89 26.10 2.29
C PRO A 559 9.13 26.82 1.17
N MET A 560 9.85 27.24 0.12
CA MET A 560 9.28 27.95 -1.05
C MET A 560 8.71 27.02 -2.11
N LEU A 561 8.74 25.70 -1.88
CA LEU A 561 8.17 24.72 -2.83
C LEU A 561 6.68 24.94 -3.01
N LYS A 562 6.28 24.98 -4.27
CA LYS A 562 4.88 25.02 -4.69
C LYS A 562 4.38 23.61 -4.93
N PRO A 563 3.11 23.34 -4.67
CA PRO A 563 2.47 22.09 -5.09
C PRO A 563 2.56 21.91 -6.62
N THR A 564 2.70 20.65 -7.04
CA THR A 564 2.66 20.28 -8.45
C THR A 564 1.21 20.16 -8.90
N ILE A 565 0.80 20.90 -9.92
CA ILE A 565 -0.49 20.69 -10.61
C ILE A 565 -0.28 19.70 -11.75
N ILE A 566 -1.07 18.63 -11.76
CA ILE A 566 -0.96 17.51 -12.70
C ILE A 566 -2.17 17.48 -13.61
N ARG A 567 -2.02 17.85 -14.88
CA ARG A 567 -3.06 17.74 -15.91
C ARG A 567 -2.80 16.49 -16.75
N ASN A 568 -3.73 15.58 -16.77
CA ASN A 568 -3.60 14.33 -17.50
C ASN A 568 -4.74 14.10 -18.48
N ALA A 569 -4.40 13.76 -19.72
CA ALA A 569 -5.32 13.28 -20.75
C ALA A 569 -4.89 11.89 -21.21
N SER A 570 -5.81 10.92 -21.24
CA SER A 570 -5.48 9.53 -21.59
C SER A 570 -6.56 8.88 -22.45
N ILE A 571 -6.09 7.95 -23.30
CA ILE A 571 -6.90 7.05 -24.13
C ILE A 571 -6.48 5.62 -23.77
N THR A 572 -7.45 4.79 -23.42
CA THR A 572 -7.25 3.35 -23.21
C THR A 572 -8.12 2.59 -24.22
N ALA A 573 -7.49 1.71 -24.97
CA ALA A 573 -8.17 0.79 -25.89
C ALA A 573 -7.90 -0.65 -25.48
N SER A 574 -8.89 -1.51 -25.52
CA SER A 574 -8.79 -2.93 -25.21
C SER A 574 -9.46 -3.78 -26.27
N TYR A 575 -8.83 -4.89 -26.66
CA TYR A 575 -9.38 -5.88 -27.58
C TYR A 575 -8.96 -7.28 -27.14
N LEU A 576 -9.94 -8.08 -26.74
CA LEU A 576 -9.68 -9.43 -26.19
C LEU A 576 -8.71 -9.39 -24.99
N PHE A 577 -7.50 -9.88 -25.20
CA PHE A 577 -6.43 -9.95 -24.20
C PHE A 577 -5.32 -8.89 -24.41
N ILE A 578 -5.51 -7.98 -25.36
CA ILE A 578 -4.57 -6.89 -25.68
C ILE A 578 -5.14 -5.58 -25.16
N GLN A 579 -4.28 -4.75 -24.60
CA GLN A 579 -4.59 -3.42 -24.13
C GLN A 579 -3.52 -2.44 -24.58
N ALA A 580 -3.94 -1.26 -25.04
CA ALA A 580 -3.09 -0.13 -25.36
C ALA A 580 -3.53 1.10 -24.57
N VAL A 581 -2.56 1.84 -24.02
CA VAL A 581 -2.78 3.10 -23.31
C VAL A 581 -1.85 4.16 -23.90
N ALA A 582 -2.41 5.34 -24.19
CA ALA A 582 -1.64 6.54 -24.47
C ALA A 582 -2.03 7.61 -23.45
N SER A 583 -1.06 8.24 -22.79
CA SER A 583 -1.30 9.21 -21.73
C SER A 583 -0.35 10.40 -21.87
N TYR A 584 -0.90 11.60 -21.97
CA TYR A 584 -0.15 12.84 -21.89
C TYR A 584 -0.38 13.47 -20.52
N THR A 585 0.71 13.76 -19.81
CA THR A 585 0.70 14.37 -18.50
C THR A 585 1.55 15.63 -18.50
N HIS A 586 0.96 16.75 -18.11
CA HIS A 586 1.69 17.99 -17.86
C HIS A 586 1.75 18.22 -16.35
N ARG A 587 2.97 18.20 -15.78
CA ARG A 587 3.22 18.54 -14.38
C ARG A 587 3.78 19.96 -14.32
N GLU A 588 2.96 20.88 -13.85
CA GLU A 588 3.36 22.26 -13.56
C GLU A 588 3.91 22.30 -12.14
N ASN A 589 5.07 22.94 -11.95
CA ASN A 589 5.78 22.99 -10.67
C ASN A 589 6.13 21.59 -10.11
N ALA A 590 6.47 20.61 -10.97
CA ALA A 590 7.00 19.34 -10.46
C ALA A 590 8.21 19.61 -9.56
N TYR A 591 8.21 19.10 -8.32
CA TYR A 591 9.36 19.24 -7.44
C TYR A 591 10.31 18.07 -7.64
N LEU A 592 11.55 18.41 -7.93
CA LEU A 592 12.63 17.47 -8.19
C LEU A 592 13.82 17.81 -7.29
N GLN A 593 14.57 16.77 -6.92
CA GLN A 593 15.80 16.97 -6.16
C GLN A 593 16.86 17.60 -7.07
N TYR A 594 17.56 18.57 -6.55
CA TYR A 594 18.57 19.36 -7.24
C TYR A 594 19.83 19.44 -6.38
N GLN A 595 20.97 19.42 -7.02
CA GLN A 595 22.27 19.56 -6.40
C GLN A 595 22.75 21.02 -6.55
N MET A 596 23.14 21.63 -5.45
CA MET A 596 23.70 22.95 -5.40
C MET A 596 25.10 22.89 -4.77
N ILE A 597 26.03 23.62 -5.34
CA ILE A 597 27.36 23.79 -4.78
C ILE A 597 27.25 24.76 -3.59
N ASN A 598 27.92 24.43 -2.52
CA ASN A 598 28.06 25.37 -1.41
C ASN A 598 29.11 26.44 -1.77
N GLU A 599 28.70 27.67 -1.97
CA GLU A 599 29.61 28.76 -2.40
C GLU A 599 30.71 29.08 -1.38
N GLU A 600 30.40 28.87 -0.07
CA GLU A 600 31.35 29.10 1.02
C GLU A 600 32.33 27.93 1.19
N HIS A 601 31.86 26.70 0.83
CA HIS A 601 32.59 25.46 0.96
C HIS A 601 32.54 24.72 -0.39
N PRO A 602 33.35 25.10 -1.39
CA PRO A 602 33.28 24.58 -2.73
C PRO A 602 33.58 23.07 -2.85
N GLU A 603 34.16 22.49 -1.80
CA GLU A 603 34.36 21.05 -1.64
C GLU A 603 33.10 20.29 -1.23
N SER A 604 32.00 21.01 -0.87
CA SER A 604 30.75 20.42 -0.37
C SER A 604 29.55 20.72 -1.27
N GLU A 605 28.57 19.88 -1.19
CA GLU A 605 27.34 19.90 -1.96
C GLU A 605 26.12 19.94 -1.05
N ILE A 606 25.07 20.59 -1.52
CA ILE A 606 23.77 20.65 -0.86
C ILE A 606 22.73 20.10 -1.81
N LEU A 607 22.08 19.00 -1.43
CA LEU A 607 20.89 18.50 -2.10
C LEU A 607 19.67 19.25 -1.57
N TYR A 608 18.87 19.80 -2.46
CA TYR A 608 17.62 20.46 -2.12
C TYR A 608 16.56 20.29 -3.20
N TRP A 609 15.36 20.78 -2.99
CA TRP A 609 14.24 20.59 -3.90
C TRP A 609 13.95 21.87 -4.68
N ILE A 610 13.66 21.70 -5.97
CA ILE A 610 13.23 22.79 -6.86
C ILE A 610 11.92 22.47 -7.55
N ASN A 611 11.21 23.49 -8.03
CA ASN A 611 10.08 23.32 -8.93
C ASN A 611 10.51 23.45 -10.39
N THR A 612 10.00 22.58 -11.25
CA THR A 612 10.20 22.62 -12.71
C THR A 612 8.95 22.13 -13.44
N ASN A 613 8.80 22.48 -14.71
CA ASN A 613 7.70 21.96 -15.52
C ASN A 613 8.13 20.68 -16.23
N LYS A 614 7.31 19.61 -16.13
CA LYS A 614 7.63 18.31 -16.72
C LYS A 614 6.45 17.75 -17.53
N PRO A 615 6.34 18.10 -18.82
CA PRO A 615 5.45 17.37 -19.75
C PRO A 615 5.97 15.96 -20.00
N THR A 616 5.09 14.98 -20.11
CA THR A 616 5.43 13.58 -20.43
C THR A 616 4.38 12.97 -21.35
N LEU A 617 4.82 12.16 -22.31
CA LEU A 617 3.98 11.29 -23.12
C LEU A 617 4.37 9.84 -22.84
N GLN A 618 3.40 9.03 -22.47
CA GLN A 618 3.59 7.61 -22.24
C GLN A 618 2.73 6.79 -23.16
N LEU A 619 3.30 5.72 -23.70
CA LEU A 619 2.62 4.69 -24.49
C LEU A 619 2.86 3.35 -23.82
N GLN A 620 1.81 2.54 -23.72
CA GLN A 620 1.87 1.19 -23.17
C GLN A 620 1.13 0.22 -24.07
N LEU A 621 1.70 -0.97 -24.25
CA LEU A 621 1.06 -2.12 -24.86
C LEU A 621 1.19 -3.31 -23.91
N ALA A 622 0.06 -3.93 -23.54
CA ALA A 622 0.02 -5.09 -22.66
C ALA A 622 -0.78 -6.22 -23.32
N ALA A 623 -0.34 -7.47 -23.13
CA ALA A 623 -1.04 -8.65 -23.59
C ALA A 623 -0.96 -9.77 -22.53
N GLN A 624 -2.11 -10.32 -22.12
CA GLN A 624 -2.22 -11.51 -21.30
C GLN A 624 -2.67 -12.68 -22.17
N ILE A 625 -1.75 -13.49 -22.63
CA ILE A 625 -2.02 -14.52 -23.66
C ILE A 625 -2.57 -15.79 -22.98
N PRO A 626 -3.81 -16.22 -23.29
CA PRO A 626 -4.41 -17.40 -22.69
C PRO A 626 -3.94 -18.69 -23.37
N MET A 627 -2.92 -19.36 -22.82
CA MET A 627 -2.31 -20.57 -23.39
C MET A 627 -2.51 -21.80 -22.47
N GLY A 628 -3.73 -22.06 -22.04
CA GLY A 628 -4.04 -23.21 -21.17
C GLY A 628 -3.44 -23.07 -19.76
N ILE A 629 -2.56 -24.01 -19.37
CA ILE A 629 -1.87 -23.98 -18.07
C ILE A 629 -0.74 -22.93 -18.01
N TYR A 630 -0.20 -22.55 -19.16
CA TYR A 630 0.85 -21.53 -19.28
C TYR A 630 0.23 -20.18 -19.64
N ARG A 631 0.63 -19.13 -18.96
CA ARG A 631 0.02 -17.80 -19.07
C ARG A 631 1.06 -16.69 -19.01
N PRO A 632 1.62 -16.37 -20.17
CA PRO A 632 2.52 -15.23 -20.27
C PRO A 632 1.76 -13.91 -20.30
N THR A 633 2.30 -12.94 -19.58
CA THR A 633 1.93 -11.52 -19.67
C THR A 633 3.10 -10.75 -20.19
N VAL A 634 2.91 -10.04 -21.29
CA VAL A 634 3.92 -9.18 -21.93
C VAL A 634 3.46 -7.73 -21.82
N VAL A 635 4.31 -6.86 -21.28
CA VAL A 635 4.04 -5.42 -21.25
C VAL A 635 5.25 -4.69 -21.79
N PHE A 636 5.00 -3.75 -22.68
CA PHE A 636 5.99 -2.79 -23.17
C PHE A 636 5.52 -1.38 -22.84
N VAL A 637 6.39 -0.60 -22.20
CA VAL A 637 6.15 0.80 -21.84
C VAL A 637 7.23 1.66 -22.44
N THR A 638 6.86 2.78 -23.04
CA THR A 638 7.78 3.86 -23.37
C THR A 638 7.23 5.18 -22.85
N GLN A 639 8.10 5.98 -22.25
CA GLN A 639 7.77 7.31 -21.74
C GLN A 639 8.80 8.31 -22.24
N LYS A 640 8.34 9.38 -22.83
CA LYS A 640 9.15 10.52 -23.20
C LYS A 640 8.77 11.70 -22.34
N GLN A 641 9.76 12.34 -21.73
CA GLN A 641 9.63 13.61 -21.01
C GLN A 641 10.19 14.75 -21.86
N TRP A 642 9.82 15.98 -21.51
CA TRP A 642 10.40 17.20 -22.07
C TRP A 642 10.87 18.07 -20.89
N LEU A 643 12.15 18.00 -20.62
CA LEU A 643 12.87 18.85 -19.69
C LEU A 643 13.93 19.64 -20.45
N ASP A 644 14.32 20.79 -19.92
CA ASP A 644 15.43 21.57 -20.45
C ASP A 644 16.72 20.76 -20.43
N ASP A 645 17.54 20.91 -21.49
CA ASP A 645 18.85 20.30 -21.53
C ASP A 645 19.74 20.90 -20.42
N ILE A 646 20.55 20.03 -19.82
CA ILE A 646 21.50 20.47 -18.78
C ILE A 646 22.90 20.71 -19.36
N GLN A 647 23.60 21.66 -18.80
CA GLN A 647 25.02 21.90 -19.10
C GLN A 647 25.86 21.25 -17.99
N SER A 648 26.73 20.32 -18.36
CA SER A 648 27.64 19.67 -17.41
C SER A 648 29.00 19.46 -18.05
N ASN A 649 30.07 19.96 -17.41
CA ASN A 649 31.46 19.84 -17.89
C ASN A 649 31.65 20.28 -19.36
N GLY A 650 31.02 21.40 -19.74
CA GLY A 650 31.09 21.94 -21.11
C GLY A 650 30.35 21.12 -22.15
N ARG A 651 29.51 20.15 -21.75
CA ARG A 651 28.67 19.33 -22.62
C ARG A 651 27.19 19.61 -22.37
N THR A 652 26.43 19.68 -23.44
CA THR A 652 24.96 19.72 -23.37
C THR A 652 24.45 18.29 -23.27
N ILE A 653 23.72 17.98 -22.24
CA ILE A 653 23.11 16.68 -22.00
C ILE A 653 21.60 16.83 -22.12
N SER A 654 21.00 16.14 -23.09
CA SER A 654 19.56 16.14 -23.25
C SER A 654 18.92 15.13 -22.33
N LEU A 655 17.94 15.58 -21.53
CA LEU A 655 17.13 14.73 -20.63
C LEU A 655 15.95 14.05 -21.33
N ASN A 656 15.81 14.25 -22.63
CA ASN A 656 14.61 13.91 -23.42
C ASN A 656 14.67 12.54 -24.10
N HIS A 657 15.65 11.70 -23.76
CA HIS A 657 15.69 10.32 -24.27
C HIS A 657 14.54 9.50 -23.63
N PRO A 658 13.77 8.75 -24.45
CA PRO A 658 12.66 7.98 -23.92
C PRO A 658 13.12 6.89 -22.94
N LEU A 659 12.32 6.69 -21.87
CA LEU A 659 12.39 5.51 -21.03
C LEU A 659 11.74 4.35 -21.77
N TYR A 660 12.40 3.17 -21.75
CA TYR A 660 11.85 1.93 -22.26
C TYR A 660 11.87 0.87 -21.15
N VAL A 661 10.71 0.25 -20.94
CA VAL A 661 10.54 -0.85 -19.97
C VAL A 661 9.88 -2.03 -20.66
N PHE A 662 10.42 -3.22 -20.45
CA PHE A 662 9.84 -4.48 -20.91
C PHE A 662 9.59 -5.38 -19.70
N ILE A 663 8.36 -5.89 -19.56
CA ILE A 663 7.95 -6.79 -18.50
C ILE A 663 7.47 -8.09 -19.15
N PHE A 664 7.99 -9.22 -18.66
CA PHE A 664 7.57 -10.55 -19.08
C PHE A 664 7.35 -11.42 -17.88
N ASN A 665 6.08 -11.59 -17.50
CA ASN A 665 5.64 -12.39 -16.38
C ASN A 665 5.06 -13.71 -16.89
N ASN A 666 5.46 -14.79 -16.25
CA ASN A 666 5.07 -16.14 -16.65
C ASN A 666 4.51 -16.89 -15.45
N SER A 667 3.38 -17.55 -15.63
CA SER A 667 2.87 -18.49 -14.65
C SER A 667 2.46 -19.79 -15.29
N ILE A 668 2.80 -20.90 -14.63
CA ILE A 668 2.40 -22.25 -14.99
C ILE A 668 1.66 -22.84 -13.81
N ASN A 669 0.40 -23.20 -14.02
CA ASN A 669 -0.46 -23.76 -12.97
C ASN A 669 -0.83 -25.19 -13.31
N LEU A 670 -0.35 -26.14 -12.50
CA LEU A 670 -0.61 -27.54 -12.68
C LEU A 670 -1.90 -27.97 -11.96
N LYS A 671 -2.58 -28.97 -12.49
CA LYS A 671 -3.81 -29.51 -11.89
C LYS A 671 -3.61 -30.05 -10.47
N SER A 672 -2.39 -30.48 -10.14
CA SER A 672 -2.02 -30.97 -8.81
C SER A 672 -1.88 -29.86 -7.75
N GLY A 673 -2.25 -28.60 -8.05
CA GLY A 673 -2.17 -27.46 -7.14
C GLY A 673 -0.76 -26.86 -6.97
N TRP A 674 0.19 -27.24 -7.83
CA TRP A 674 1.46 -26.55 -7.94
C TRP A 674 1.34 -25.35 -8.87
N ALA A 675 1.93 -24.23 -8.48
CA ALA A 675 2.11 -23.06 -9.33
C ALA A 675 3.59 -22.69 -9.41
N PHE A 676 4.04 -22.34 -10.61
CA PHE A 676 5.39 -21.87 -10.89
C PHE A 676 5.30 -20.49 -11.53
N GLU A 677 6.10 -19.55 -11.05
CA GLU A 677 6.17 -18.20 -11.57
C GLU A 677 7.61 -17.88 -11.96
N PHE A 678 7.78 -17.22 -13.09
CA PHE A 678 9.03 -16.63 -13.52
C PHE A 678 8.74 -15.24 -14.10
N ASN A 679 9.22 -14.21 -13.44
CA ASN A 679 8.92 -12.83 -13.78
C ASN A 679 10.20 -12.08 -14.10
N THR A 680 10.16 -11.26 -15.15
CA THR A 680 11.27 -10.37 -15.52
C THR A 680 10.77 -8.97 -15.81
N GLN A 681 11.58 -8.00 -15.40
CA GLN A 681 11.39 -6.58 -15.73
C GLN A 681 12.73 -6.01 -16.17
N THR A 682 12.75 -5.38 -17.32
CA THR A 682 13.96 -4.85 -17.94
C THR A 682 13.82 -3.37 -18.21
N TYR A 683 14.73 -2.57 -17.68
CA TYR A 683 14.95 -1.18 -18.08
C TYR A 683 16.10 -1.13 -19.10
N PHE A 684 15.88 -0.40 -20.18
CA PHE A 684 16.88 -0.34 -21.25
C PHE A 684 17.91 0.75 -20.99
N LYS A 685 19.17 0.47 -21.36
CA LYS A 685 20.26 1.43 -21.32
C LYS A 685 19.92 2.71 -22.11
N ASN A 686 20.45 3.85 -21.66
CA ASN A 686 20.24 5.19 -22.19
C ASN A 686 18.80 5.72 -22.03
N SER A 687 17.94 5.00 -21.31
CA SER A 687 16.64 5.50 -20.88
C SER A 687 16.81 6.61 -19.84
N ARG A 688 15.93 7.61 -19.86
CA ARG A 688 15.97 8.72 -18.91
C ARG A 688 14.62 8.96 -18.28
N GLU A 689 14.65 9.22 -16.99
CA GLU A 689 13.49 9.58 -16.19
C GLU A 689 13.92 10.60 -15.14
N ASP A 690 13.24 11.74 -15.10
CA ASP A 690 13.65 12.91 -14.35
C ASP A 690 15.10 13.32 -14.67
N PHE A 691 15.97 13.44 -13.70
CA PHE A 691 17.40 13.68 -13.89
C PHE A 691 18.24 12.40 -13.90
N VAL A 692 17.60 11.23 -14.01
CA VAL A 692 18.30 9.93 -13.93
C VAL A 692 18.45 9.31 -15.31
N GLU A 693 19.66 8.89 -15.64
CA GLU A 693 19.99 8.06 -16.79
C GLU A 693 20.29 6.63 -16.38
N ILE A 694 19.69 5.67 -17.07
CA ILE A 694 19.97 4.25 -16.88
C ILE A 694 21.21 3.93 -17.75
N SER A 695 22.36 3.81 -17.11
CA SER A 695 23.65 3.64 -17.78
C SER A 695 23.87 2.23 -18.35
N ARG A 696 23.14 1.22 -17.83
CA ARG A 696 23.21 -0.19 -18.25
C ARG A 696 21.81 -0.80 -18.32
N HIS A 697 21.66 -1.89 -19.10
CA HIS A 697 20.42 -2.68 -19.03
C HIS A 697 20.26 -3.26 -17.63
N SER A 698 19.16 -2.88 -16.95
CA SER A 698 18.79 -3.43 -15.66
C SER A 698 17.74 -4.51 -15.86
N ILE A 699 18.03 -5.74 -15.42
CA ILE A 699 17.12 -6.89 -15.53
C ILE A 699 16.86 -7.39 -14.11
N ALA A 700 15.66 -7.14 -13.60
CA ALA A 700 15.14 -7.80 -12.41
C ALA A 700 14.46 -9.10 -12.83
N ALA A 701 14.82 -10.21 -12.20
CA ALA A 701 14.20 -11.50 -12.46
C ALA A 701 13.93 -12.22 -11.15
N SER A 702 12.79 -12.91 -11.06
CA SER A 702 12.41 -13.70 -9.90
C SER A 702 11.75 -15.01 -10.31
N ALA A 703 11.89 -16.03 -9.48
CA ALA A 703 11.23 -17.31 -9.66
C ALA A 703 10.62 -17.80 -8.35
N TYR A 704 9.41 -18.34 -8.43
CA TYR A 704 8.66 -18.82 -7.28
C TYR A 704 7.99 -20.16 -7.56
N ILE A 705 7.87 -20.96 -6.52
CA ILE A 705 7.08 -22.15 -6.47
C ILE A 705 6.08 -22.03 -5.33
N HIS A 706 4.85 -22.36 -5.61
CA HIS A 706 3.74 -22.29 -4.65
C HIS A 706 2.97 -23.62 -4.64
N LYS A 707 2.53 -24.05 -3.46
CA LYS A 707 1.70 -25.24 -3.27
C LYS A 707 0.70 -25.03 -2.15
N ASN A 708 -0.57 -25.33 -2.43
CA ASN A 708 -1.63 -25.42 -1.45
C ASN A 708 -1.85 -26.85 -0.98
N PHE A 709 -2.09 -27.01 0.31
CA PHE A 709 -2.40 -28.25 1.01
C PHE A 709 -3.69 -28.10 1.82
N LEU A 710 -4.22 -29.20 2.35
CA LEU A 710 -5.35 -29.23 3.28
C LEU A 710 -6.56 -28.41 2.75
N ASN A 711 -6.98 -28.65 1.52
CA ASN A 711 -8.08 -27.92 0.88
C ASN A 711 -7.87 -26.39 0.92
N ASN A 712 -6.66 -25.94 0.60
CA ASN A 712 -6.21 -24.53 0.62
C ASN A 712 -6.11 -23.89 2.02
N SER A 713 -6.24 -24.65 3.10
CA SER A 713 -6.02 -24.10 4.46
C SER A 713 -4.55 -23.89 4.79
N LEU A 714 -3.64 -24.60 4.15
CA LEU A 714 -2.21 -24.44 4.33
C LEU A 714 -1.56 -24.14 2.98
N SER A 715 -0.80 -23.05 2.89
CA SER A 715 -0.01 -22.70 1.70
C SER A 715 1.47 -22.61 2.02
N LEU A 716 2.28 -23.14 1.13
CA LEU A 716 3.74 -23.05 1.15
C LEU A 716 4.21 -22.37 -0.13
N GLU A 717 5.08 -21.39 0.03
CA GLU A 717 5.76 -20.70 -1.07
C GLU A 717 7.25 -20.67 -0.80
N ALA A 718 8.04 -20.87 -1.85
CA ALA A 718 9.48 -20.62 -1.84
C ALA A 718 9.87 -19.86 -3.11
N GLY A 719 10.79 -18.92 -2.99
CA GLY A 719 11.18 -18.07 -4.10
C GLY A 719 12.59 -17.56 -4.02
N VAL A 720 13.04 -17.06 -5.16
CA VAL A 720 14.33 -16.37 -5.32
C VAL A 720 14.06 -15.08 -6.09
N ASP A 721 14.50 -13.95 -5.53
CA ASP A 721 14.53 -12.65 -6.20
C ASP A 721 15.95 -12.34 -6.70
N ASN A 722 16.04 -11.42 -7.65
CA ASN A 722 17.29 -10.96 -8.23
C ASN A 722 18.17 -12.11 -8.75
N LEU A 723 17.56 -13.04 -9.50
CA LEU A 723 18.24 -14.22 -10.07
C LEU A 723 19.52 -13.87 -10.84
N PHE A 724 19.51 -12.72 -11.54
CA PHE A 724 20.67 -12.19 -12.25
C PHE A 724 21.30 -11.10 -11.39
N LEU A 725 22.33 -11.44 -10.62
CA LEU A 725 23.12 -10.46 -9.86
C LEU A 725 23.73 -9.46 -10.86
N ARG A 726 23.26 -8.22 -10.84
CA ARG A 726 23.85 -7.12 -11.57
C ARG A 726 23.87 -5.89 -10.69
N ALA A 727 25.01 -5.25 -10.62
CA ALA A 727 25.12 -3.90 -10.09
C ALA A 727 24.30 -2.99 -11.02
N ASN A 728 23.30 -2.31 -10.49
CA ASN A 728 22.62 -1.24 -11.19
C ASN A 728 23.51 -0.01 -11.10
N THR A 729 23.86 0.57 -12.24
CA THR A 729 24.54 1.85 -12.28
C THR A 729 23.56 2.84 -12.87
N ASP A 730 23.08 3.74 -12.05
CA ASP A 730 22.26 4.87 -12.46
C ASP A 730 23.15 6.12 -12.44
N VAL A 731 23.00 6.96 -13.45
CA VAL A 731 23.67 8.26 -13.52
C VAL A 731 22.62 9.31 -13.26
N VAL A 732 22.76 10.04 -12.15
CA VAL A 732 21.92 11.20 -11.85
C VAL A 732 22.56 12.42 -12.45
N LEU A 733 21.81 13.16 -13.25
CA LEU A 733 22.26 14.35 -13.96
C LEU A 733 21.66 15.57 -13.29
N TYR A 734 22.52 16.48 -12.83
CA TYR A 734 22.09 17.74 -12.20
C TYR A 734 22.40 18.94 -13.10
N LYS A 735 21.52 19.92 -13.09
CA LYS A 735 21.72 21.17 -13.83
C LYS A 735 22.91 21.92 -13.20
N GLU A 736 23.92 22.30 -14.01
CA GLU A 736 25.08 23.13 -13.66
C GLU A 736 26.19 22.48 -12.82
N SER A 737 26.01 21.34 -12.18
CA SER A 737 26.96 20.84 -11.16
C SER A 737 27.49 19.42 -11.33
N GLY A 738 27.33 18.75 -12.42
CA GLY A 738 27.96 17.44 -12.58
C GLY A 738 27.00 16.25 -12.52
N TYR A 739 27.51 15.05 -12.33
CA TYR A 739 26.72 13.81 -12.30
C TYR A 739 27.15 12.91 -11.15
N LEU A 740 26.16 12.18 -10.64
CA LEU A 740 26.31 11.13 -9.64
C LEU A 740 26.22 9.78 -10.35
N THR A 741 27.12 8.87 -10.05
CA THR A 741 27.00 7.48 -10.46
C THR A 741 26.74 6.61 -9.24
N ASN A 742 25.52 6.05 -9.15
CA ASN A 742 25.15 5.10 -8.09
C ASN A 742 25.34 3.68 -8.58
N ASN A 743 26.10 2.89 -7.84
CA ASN A 743 26.24 1.47 -8.05
C ASN A 743 25.49 0.72 -6.93
N HIS A 744 24.26 0.34 -7.22
CA HIS A 744 23.51 -0.53 -6.31
C HIS A 744 23.81 -1.99 -6.62
N VAL A 745 24.26 -2.72 -5.63
CA VAL A 745 24.40 -4.18 -5.71
C VAL A 745 23.08 -4.78 -5.22
N ASN A 746 22.24 -5.22 -6.17
CA ASN A 746 21.06 -5.98 -5.82
C ASN A 746 21.45 -7.40 -5.45
N ASP A 747 21.34 -7.74 -4.19
CA ASP A 747 21.64 -9.07 -3.71
C ASP A 747 20.56 -10.07 -4.15
N ARG A 748 21.02 -11.27 -4.53
CA ARG A 748 20.12 -12.40 -4.70
C ARG A 748 19.56 -12.77 -3.35
N THR A 749 18.23 -12.94 -3.28
CA THR A 749 17.53 -13.27 -2.04
C THR A 749 16.67 -14.49 -2.22
N TYR A 750 16.58 -15.33 -1.20
CA TYR A 750 15.60 -16.38 -1.13
C TYR A 750 14.60 -16.09 -0.03
N ASN A 751 13.39 -16.55 -0.25
CA ASN A 751 12.30 -16.39 0.70
C ASN A 751 11.48 -17.65 0.82
N ILE A 752 10.91 -17.88 2.00
CA ILE A 752 10.00 -18.97 2.31
C ILE A 752 8.84 -18.37 3.08
N ARG A 753 7.61 -18.73 2.68
CA ARG A 753 6.37 -18.32 3.34
C ARG A 753 5.54 -19.55 3.64
N LEU A 754 5.09 -19.68 4.87
CA LEU A 754 4.12 -20.66 5.30
C LEU A 754 2.92 -19.95 5.88
N LYS A 755 1.73 -20.20 5.35
CA LYS A 755 0.48 -19.58 5.81
C LYS A 755 -0.55 -20.65 6.10
N TYR A 756 -1.20 -20.53 7.25
CA TYR A 756 -2.31 -21.35 7.65
C TYR A 756 -3.56 -20.50 7.85
N THR A 757 -4.70 -20.93 7.33
CA THR A 757 -5.97 -20.20 7.39
C THR A 757 -7.08 -21.15 7.85
N LEU A 758 -7.73 -20.78 8.96
CA LEU A 758 -8.95 -21.42 9.45
C LEU A 758 -10.10 -20.44 9.28
N ASN A 759 -11.11 -20.79 8.46
CA ASN A 759 -12.26 -19.93 8.19
C ASN A 759 -11.78 -18.49 7.92
N PRO A 760 -11.50 -18.11 6.67
CA PRO A 760 -10.78 -16.87 6.35
C PRO A 760 -11.23 -15.69 7.22
N ALA A 761 -10.28 -15.13 7.96
CA ALA A 761 -10.52 -13.99 8.84
C ALA A 761 -10.86 -12.76 7.99
N LYS A 762 -12.14 -12.56 7.69
CA LYS A 762 -12.63 -11.43 6.89
C LYS A 762 -13.53 -10.56 7.74
N SER A 763 -13.06 -9.36 8.06
CA SER A 763 -13.88 -8.34 8.69
C SER A 763 -14.91 -7.76 7.70
N LYS A 764 -16.06 -7.36 8.21
CA LYS A 764 -17.07 -6.55 7.50
C LYS A 764 -16.80 -5.05 7.67
N TYR A 765 -15.61 -4.65 8.06
CA TYR A 765 -15.26 -3.25 8.22
C TYR A 765 -15.44 -2.49 6.90
N ASN A 766 -16.18 -1.36 6.91
CA ASN A 766 -16.52 -0.57 5.73
C ASN A 766 -16.00 0.88 5.81
N GLY A 767 -15.17 1.24 6.81
CA GLY A 767 -14.60 2.58 6.91
C GLY A 767 -13.67 2.90 5.73
N THR A 768 -13.93 3.98 5.01
CA THR A 768 -13.13 4.43 3.85
C THR A 768 -12.00 5.39 4.24
N GLY A 769 -12.02 5.89 5.49
CA GLY A 769 -11.06 6.84 6.04
C GLY A 769 -11.26 8.28 5.59
N ALA A 770 -10.75 9.22 6.40
CA ALA A 770 -10.71 10.66 6.16
C ALA A 770 -9.27 11.17 6.26
N GLY A 771 -8.95 12.31 5.62
CA GLY A 771 -7.63 12.93 5.66
C GLY A 771 -6.50 12.08 5.09
N ASN A 772 -6.81 11.17 4.17
CA ASN A 772 -5.84 10.20 3.66
C ASN A 772 -4.65 10.87 2.98
N ALA A 773 -4.89 11.95 2.23
CA ALA A 773 -3.87 12.77 1.57
C ALA A 773 -2.87 13.35 2.56
N GLU A 774 -3.35 13.90 3.67
CA GLU A 774 -2.50 14.51 4.69
C GLU A 774 -1.74 13.46 5.52
N LYS A 775 -2.34 12.28 5.77
CA LYS A 775 -1.67 11.17 6.46
C LYS A 775 -0.42 10.68 5.73
N GLU A 776 -0.41 10.70 4.40
CA GLU A 776 0.74 10.29 3.58
C GLU A 776 1.90 11.30 3.60
N ARG A 777 1.67 12.52 4.06
CA ARG A 777 2.67 13.59 4.18
C ARG A 777 3.34 13.65 5.56
N LEU A 778 2.73 13.01 6.60
CA LEU A 778 3.26 12.93 7.96
C LEU A 778 4.50 12.04 8.05
#